data_c878043be61377d5f3f9ade0675d49a2
#
_entry.id   c878043be61377d5f3f9ade0675d49a2
#
_cell.length_a   1.000
_cell.length_b   1.000
_cell.length_c   1.000
_cell.angle_alpha   90.00
_cell.angle_beta   90.00
_cell.angle_gamma   90.00
#
_symmetry.space_group_name_H-M   'P 1'
#
loop_
_entity.id
_entity.type
_entity.pdbx_description
1 polymer ?
#
loop_
_entity_poly.entity_id
_entity_poly.type
_entity_poly.pdbx_seq_one_letter_code
_entity_poly.pdbx_strand_id
1 'polypeptide(L)'
;MAEFTSAEKVNIGYENEYSTDAMTGGPDKRRQLYYQLIRSMKKAESVDIIVSFLMESGVRMLLKELEHTLKRGAKIRILTGNYLGITQPSALYLIKRKLGDRVDLRFYCEKGRSFHPKSYIFHYTDYSELYIGSSNISRSALTSGIEWNYRFSSQKDPENYKEFFRTFEDLFVNHSIIIDDKELKRYSQNWHRPAVAKDLDRYDFTESETNDTKIKPLYEPRGAQIEALCALEDTRAEGAQKALIQAATGIGKTFLAAFDSKKYEKVLFVAHREEILKQAAVSFQNVRNSKDYGFFMGAEKCTDKPLIFASVASLGKPEYLNEKYFSSDYFDYVVIDEFHHAVNDQYRRIVEYFRPQFLLGLTATPERMDGKNIYEICDYNVPYEISLKDGINKGMLVPFHYYGIYDETDYTKLHIVKGKYAEEELNRTYIGNAYRHELIYKYYCKYGSRQALGFCCSRKHAEEMAKEFGKRGIPSAAVYSNADGEFSMDRAEAIEKLKNGEIKVIFSVDMFNEGVDIPSVDMVMFLRPTESPVVFLQQLGRGLRRNKGKEYLNVLDFIGNYEKAGRVRCFLTGKNKTGKETYYPADKADYPDECFVDFDMRLIDLFAEMDKKQLTIKEQIRNEYFRIKELLGKQPTRMDLFTYMDDDVYQMAVTHSNENPFKKYLNYLEELDELTDEQKRCCQGIGKDFINLLENTNMSKVYKMPVLMAFYNHGNVRMEVSEAELLACWKEFFSTGTNWKDLEKEITYEEYRKISDKNHIQKIMKMPVHFLLKSGEEFFVKKDGAALALRDEMEEIVKEPVLAEQMKDVIEYRAMDYYRRRYKEKIKALL
;
A
#
# COMPACT_ATOMS: atom_id res chain seq x y z
N MET A 1 36.31 -15.28 5.56
CA MET A 1 36.91 -15.93 4.37
C MET A 1 36.93 -17.42 4.64
N ALA A 2 36.05 -18.13 4.08
CA ALA A 2 36.01 -19.54 3.76
C ALA A 2 34.58 -19.95 3.49
N GLU A 3 34.49 -20.52 2.38
CA GLU A 3 33.69 -21.57 1.79
C GLU A 3 32.54 -21.08 0.89
N PHE A 4 32.94 -20.53 -0.27
CA PHE A 4 32.18 -20.63 -1.52
C PHE A 4 32.85 -21.64 -2.46
N THR A 5 32.84 -22.92 -2.11
CA THR A 5 33.55 -23.97 -2.86
C THR A 5 32.71 -25.22 -3.12
N SER A 6 31.44 -25.10 -3.47
CA SER A 6 30.71 -26.28 -4.00
C SER A 6 29.98 -26.03 -5.32
N ALA A 7 29.88 -24.81 -5.82
CA ALA A 7 29.27 -24.51 -7.12
C ALA A 7 30.28 -24.43 -8.28
N GLU A 8 31.58 -24.33 -8.00
CA GLU A 8 32.62 -24.17 -9.06
C GLU A 8 33.17 -25.50 -9.63
N LYS A 9 32.91 -26.64 -9.02
CA LYS A 9 33.45 -27.94 -9.48
C LYS A 9 32.63 -28.69 -10.54
N VAL A 10 31.51 -28.11 -11.02
CA VAL A 10 30.69 -28.75 -12.08
C VAL A 10 31.03 -28.21 -13.48
N ASN A 11 31.97 -27.31 -13.64
CA ASN A 11 32.09 -26.48 -14.84
C ASN A 11 33.27 -26.79 -15.79
N ILE A 12 33.99 -27.89 -15.66
CA ILE A 12 35.19 -28.10 -16.52
C ILE A 12 35.03 -29.24 -17.55
N GLY A 13 33.89 -29.93 -17.61
CA GLY A 13 33.71 -31.08 -18.55
C GLY A 13 32.63 -30.96 -19.60
N TYR A 14 31.87 -29.85 -19.69
CA TYR A 14 30.63 -29.80 -20.44
C TYR A 14 30.72 -29.13 -21.83
N GLU A 15 31.86 -28.65 -22.26
CA GLU A 15 31.92 -27.78 -23.44
C GLU A 15 31.73 -28.50 -24.78
N ASN A 16 31.93 -29.80 -24.89
CA ASN A 16 31.83 -30.51 -26.20
C ASN A 16 30.77 -31.62 -26.28
N GLU A 17 30.25 -32.12 -25.17
CA GLU A 17 29.40 -33.32 -25.20
C GLU A 17 27.87 -33.03 -25.38
N TYR A 18 27.42 -31.78 -25.29
CA TYR A 18 26.00 -31.41 -25.25
C TYR A 18 25.54 -30.37 -26.27
N SER A 19 26.28 -30.16 -27.33
CA SER A 19 25.87 -29.24 -28.40
C SER A 19 24.86 -29.90 -29.32
N THR A 20 23.60 -29.51 -29.21
CA THR A 20 22.56 -29.88 -30.22
C THR A 20 22.02 -28.62 -30.89
N ASP A 21 21.66 -28.71 -32.16
CA ASP A 21 20.99 -27.61 -32.86
C ASP A 21 19.46 -27.64 -32.65
N ALA A 22 18.90 -28.79 -32.25
CA ALA A 22 17.49 -28.95 -31.97
C ALA A 22 17.25 -29.15 -30.47
N MET A 23 16.43 -28.30 -29.84
CA MET A 23 16.03 -28.36 -28.43
C MET A 23 14.53 -28.59 -28.33
N THR A 24 14.13 -29.67 -27.69
CA THR A 24 12.72 -30.11 -27.60
C THR A 24 12.17 -30.08 -26.18
N GLY A 25 12.91 -29.52 -25.22
CA GLY A 25 12.53 -29.49 -23.81
C GLY A 25 12.60 -30.83 -23.11
N GLY A 26 11.95 -30.95 -21.97
CA GLY A 26 11.88 -32.17 -21.16
C GLY A 26 12.99 -32.29 -20.12
N PRO A 27 13.13 -33.44 -19.43
CA PRO A 27 14.04 -33.60 -18.29
C PRO A 27 15.54 -33.64 -18.67
N ASP A 28 15.86 -33.95 -19.93
CA ASP A 28 17.25 -33.95 -20.40
C ASP A 28 17.74 -32.51 -20.58
N LYS A 29 18.71 -32.10 -19.77
CA LYS A 29 19.31 -30.75 -19.82
C LYS A 29 19.87 -30.36 -21.20
N ARG A 30 20.31 -31.34 -21.99
CA ARG A 30 20.80 -31.08 -23.36
C ARG A 30 19.71 -30.53 -24.28
N ARG A 31 18.44 -30.90 -24.03
CA ARG A 31 17.28 -30.51 -24.82
C ARG A 31 16.62 -29.22 -24.30
N GLN A 32 17.07 -28.71 -23.16
CA GLN A 32 16.56 -27.49 -22.54
C GLN A 32 17.22 -26.25 -23.13
N LEU A 33 16.41 -25.30 -23.56
CA LEU A 33 16.91 -24.04 -24.15
C LEU A 33 17.80 -23.29 -23.14
N TYR A 34 17.46 -23.29 -21.86
CA TYR A 34 18.20 -22.60 -20.80
C TYR A 34 19.71 -22.82 -20.86
N TYR A 35 20.14 -24.08 -20.89
CA TYR A 35 21.58 -24.40 -20.89
C TYR A 35 22.30 -23.93 -22.13
N GLN A 36 21.60 -23.94 -23.27
CA GLN A 36 22.19 -23.49 -24.56
C GLN A 36 22.33 -21.95 -24.55
N LEU A 37 21.31 -21.20 -24.04
CA LEU A 37 21.39 -19.75 -23.91
C LEU A 37 22.54 -19.32 -22.99
N ILE A 38 22.69 -19.98 -21.80
CA ILE A 38 23.78 -19.70 -20.86
C ILE A 38 25.14 -19.90 -21.53
N ARG A 39 25.29 -20.97 -22.31
CA ARG A 39 26.53 -21.24 -23.05
C ARG A 39 26.84 -20.14 -24.07
N SER A 40 25.84 -19.70 -24.84
CA SER A 40 26.04 -18.63 -25.85
C SER A 40 26.28 -17.28 -25.16
N MET A 41 25.57 -16.95 -24.08
CA MET A 41 25.78 -15.72 -23.30
C MET A 41 27.22 -15.58 -22.79
N LYS A 42 27.87 -16.68 -22.38
CA LYS A 42 29.25 -16.64 -21.85
C LYS A 42 30.28 -16.12 -22.80
N LYS A 43 30.04 -16.19 -24.12
CA LYS A 43 31.00 -15.85 -25.19
C LYS A 43 30.56 -14.64 -26.04
N ALA A 44 29.29 -14.26 -26.00
CA ALA A 44 28.74 -13.23 -26.85
C ALA A 44 29.26 -11.82 -26.49
N GLU A 45 29.51 -11.02 -27.52
CA GLU A 45 29.85 -9.59 -27.47
C GLU A 45 28.59 -8.72 -27.45
N SER A 46 27.50 -9.21 -28.06
CA SER A 46 26.19 -8.63 -27.90
C SER A 46 25.08 -9.68 -27.96
N VAL A 47 23.94 -9.38 -27.32
CA VAL A 47 22.79 -10.27 -27.19
C VAL A 47 21.53 -9.51 -27.54
N ASP A 48 20.74 -10.04 -28.47
CA ASP A 48 19.45 -9.52 -28.89
C ASP A 48 18.38 -10.56 -28.60
N ILE A 49 17.36 -10.16 -27.86
CA ILE A 49 16.26 -11.03 -27.45
C ILE A 49 14.95 -10.43 -27.95
N ILE A 50 14.16 -11.24 -28.66
CA ILE A 50 12.79 -10.88 -29.03
C ILE A 50 11.85 -11.99 -28.61
N VAL A 51 10.90 -11.64 -27.70
CA VAL A 51 9.96 -12.60 -27.14
C VAL A 51 8.58 -11.98 -26.97
N SER A 52 7.54 -12.80 -27.11
CA SER A 52 6.15 -12.33 -27.03
C SER A 52 5.78 -11.84 -25.64
N PHE A 53 6.37 -12.43 -24.61
CA PHE A 53 6.15 -12.05 -23.20
C PHE A 53 7.33 -12.46 -22.30
N LEU A 54 7.37 -11.80 -21.13
CA LEU A 54 8.34 -12.04 -20.07
C LEU A 54 7.61 -12.42 -18.79
N MET A 55 7.98 -13.55 -18.17
CA MET A 55 7.55 -13.94 -16.82
C MET A 55 8.69 -13.77 -15.81
N GLU A 56 8.34 -13.40 -14.58
CA GLU A 56 9.29 -13.22 -13.48
C GLU A 56 10.17 -14.46 -13.27
N SER A 57 9.57 -15.65 -13.35
CA SER A 57 10.24 -16.94 -13.18
C SER A 57 11.38 -17.15 -14.18
N GLY A 58 11.16 -16.86 -15.45
CA GLY A 58 12.15 -17.00 -16.51
C GLY A 58 13.25 -15.95 -16.45
N VAL A 59 12.86 -14.68 -16.17
CA VAL A 59 13.83 -13.59 -15.98
C VAL A 59 14.79 -13.90 -14.83
N ARG A 60 14.30 -14.39 -13.69
CA ARG A 60 15.16 -14.78 -12.56
C ARG A 60 16.21 -15.81 -12.92
N MET A 61 15.87 -16.79 -13.77
CA MET A 61 16.80 -17.80 -14.21
C MET A 61 17.97 -17.22 -15.04
N LEU A 62 17.67 -16.26 -15.94
CA LEU A 62 18.65 -15.68 -16.84
C LEU A 62 19.44 -14.52 -16.20
N LEU A 63 18.92 -13.92 -15.15
CA LEU A 63 19.40 -12.63 -14.62
C LEU A 63 20.89 -12.62 -14.28
N LYS A 64 21.38 -13.66 -13.62
CA LYS A 64 22.81 -13.80 -13.25
C LYS A 64 23.73 -13.80 -14.47
N GLU A 65 23.37 -14.54 -15.51
CA GLU A 65 24.19 -14.62 -16.72
C GLU A 65 24.08 -13.36 -17.57
N LEU A 66 22.91 -12.72 -17.63
CA LEU A 66 22.78 -11.40 -18.25
C LEU A 66 23.66 -10.36 -17.55
N GLU A 67 23.71 -10.38 -16.21
CA GLU A 67 24.58 -9.51 -15.42
C GLU A 67 26.07 -9.78 -15.71
N HIS A 68 26.48 -11.05 -15.77
CA HIS A 68 27.85 -11.45 -16.11
C HIS A 68 28.21 -11.01 -17.56
N THR A 69 27.27 -11.13 -18.47
CA THR A 69 27.43 -10.72 -19.88
C THR A 69 27.67 -9.22 -19.99
N LEU A 70 26.88 -8.41 -19.27
CA LEU A 70 27.07 -6.96 -19.19
C LEU A 70 28.39 -6.56 -18.51
N LYS A 71 28.84 -7.29 -17.47
CA LYS A 71 30.14 -7.04 -16.81
C LYS A 71 31.34 -7.26 -17.71
N ARG A 72 31.21 -8.11 -18.75
CA ARG A 72 32.22 -8.28 -19.80
C ARG A 72 32.20 -7.18 -20.86
N GLY A 73 31.29 -6.23 -20.78
CA GLY A 73 31.14 -5.14 -21.74
C GLY A 73 30.22 -5.43 -22.93
N ALA A 74 29.53 -6.56 -22.91
CA ALA A 74 28.57 -6.92 -23.96
C ALA A 74 27.32 -6.02 -23.94
N LYS A 75 26.75 -5.75 -25.08
CA LYS A 75 25.47 -5.02 -25.20
C LYS A 75 24.30 -5.99 -25.18
N ILE A 76 23.21 -5.61 -24.53
CA ILE A 76 21.99 -6.42 -24.47
C ILE A 76 20.81 -5.56 -24.88
N ARG A 77 20.01 -6.06 -25.85
CA ARG A 77 18.76 -5.47 -26.29
C ARG A 77 17.63 -6.49 -26.11
N ILE A 78 16.51 -6.06 -25.56
CA ILE A 78 15.34 -6.92 -25.31
C ILE A 78 14.11 -6.23 -25.88
N LEU A 79 13.46 -6.88 -26.87
CA LEU A 79 12.17 -6.49 -27.41
C LEU A 79 11.11 -7.48 -26.92
N THR A 80 10.12 -6.98 -26.22
CA THR A 80 8.99 -7.80 -25.75
C THR A 80 7.67 -7.16 -26.13
N GLY A 81 6.60 -7.94 -26.07
CA GLY A 81 5.23 -7.47 -26.26
C GLY A 81 4.41 -7.68 -25.00
N ASN A 82 3.16 -7.25 -25.07
CA ASN A 82 2.15 -7.59 -24.07
C ASN A 82 1.13 -8.56 -24.70
N TYR A 83 1.62 -9.65 -25.27
CA TYR A 83 0.75 -10.66 -25.88
C TYR A 83 -0.18 -11.27 -24.83
N LEU A 84 -1.48 -11.14 -25.05
CA LEU A 84 -2.54 -11.58 -24.13
C LEU A 84 -2.40 -11.06 -22.67
N GLY A 85 -1.67 -9.96 -22.46
CA GLY A 85 -1.46 -9.41 -21.12
C GLY A 85 -0.48 -10.22 -20.26
N ILE A 86 0.31 -11.16 -20.81
CA ILE A 86 1.10 -12.13 -20.03
C ILE A 86 2.38 -11.51 -19.46
N THR A 87 3.00 -10.53 -20.15
CA THR A 87 4.23 -9.90 -19.64
C THR A 87 4.01 -9.34 -18.22
N GLN A 88 4.76 -9.87 -17.25
CA GLN A 88 4.60 -9.48 -15.85
C GLN A 88 5.39 -8.20 -15.53
N PRO A 89 4.79 -7.18 -14.91
CA PRO A 89 5.50 -5.97 -14.48
C PRO A 89 6.72 -6.28 -13.62
N SER A 90 6.63 -7.23 -12.72
CA SER A 90 7.74 -7.66 -11.86
C SER A 90 8.95 -8.19 -12.65
N ALA A 91 8.73 -8.82 -13.81
CA ALA A 91 9.82 -9.25 -14.71
C ALA A 91 10.59 -8.04 -15.28
N LEU A 92 9.85 -7.01 -15.71
CA LEU A 92 10.44 -5.78 -16.24
C LEU A 92 11.19 -5.00 -15.15
N TYR A 93 10.61 -4.87 -13.96
CA TYR A 93 11.27 -4.25 -12.80
C TYR A 93 12.55 -4.99 -12.38
N LEU A 94 12.57 -6.32 -12.44
CA LEU A 94 13.79 -7.11 -12.17
C LEU A 94 14.91 -6.78 -13.15
N ILE A 95 14.61 -6.70 -14.45
CA ILE A 95 15.58 -6.34 -15.48
C ILE A 95 16.11 -4.93 -15.20
N LYS A 96 15.24 -3.93 -15.06
CA LYS A 96 15.63 -2.53 -14.77
C LYS A 96 16.46 -2.40 -13.50
N ARG A 97 16.02 -3.02 -12.40
CA ARG A 97 16.69 -2.92 -11.10
C ARG A 97 18.08 -3.56 -11.08
N LYS A 98 18.24 -4.72 -11.71
CA LYS A 98 19.47 -5.51 -11.64
C LYS A 98 20.46 -5.15 -12.74
N LEU A 99 19.97 -4.82 -13.93
CA LEU A 99 20.80 -4.59 -15.10
C LEU A 99 20.90 -3.09 -15.43
N GLY A 100 19.96 -2.28 -14.96
CA GLY A 100 19.92 -0.83 -15.18
C GLY A 100 19.76 -0.44 -16.64
N ASP A 101 20.14 0.78 -16.99
CA ASP A 101 20.10 1.29 -18.37
C ASP A 101 21.16 0.69 -19.31
N ARG A 102 21.91 -0.30 -18.82
CA ARG A 102 22.85 -1.09 -19.65
C ARG A 102 22.14 -2.08 -20.57
N VAL A 103 20.85 -2.30 -20.36
CA VAL A 103 19.97 -3.09 -21.23
C VAL A 103 18.99 -2.16 -21.93
N ASP A 104 18.99 -2.16 -23.28
CA ASP A 104 17.94 -1.46 -24.04
C ASP A 104 16.69 -2.36 -24.09
N LEU A 105 15.74 -2.06 -23.20
CA LEU A 105 14.50 -2.81 -23.01
C LEU A 105 13.34 -2.06 -23.64
N ARG A 106 12.62 -2.70 -24.57
CA ARG A 106 11.54 -2.06 -25.33
C ARG A 106 10.27 -2.89 -25.42
N PHE A 107 9.14 -2.19 -25.56
CA PHE A 107 7.86 -2.77 -25.93
C PHE A 107 7.58 -2.58 -27.42
N TYR A 108 7.08 -3.64 -28.07
CA TYR A 108 6.45 -3.54 -29.37
C TYR A 108 5.16 -2.74 -29.29
N CYS A 109 4.96 -1.75 -30.17
CA CYS A 109 3.89 -0.76 -30.03
C CYS A 109 2.96 -0.64 -31.26
N GLU A 110 3.13 -1.41 -32.34
CA GLU A 110 2.27 -1.33 -33.52
C GLU A 110 0.86 -1.90 -33.22
N LYS A 111 -0.17 -1.10 -33.48
CA LYS A 111 -1.57 -1.50 -33.29
C LYS A 111 -2.08 -2.34 -34.46
N GLY A 112 -2.89 -3.34 -34.16
CA GLY A 112 -3.58 -4.15 -35.17
C GLY A 112 -2.74 -5.30 -35.77
N ARG A 113 -1.49 -5.47 -35.32
CA ARG A 113 -0.64 -6.57 -35.72
C ARG A 113 -0.22 -7.40 -34.51
N SER A 114 -0.49 -8.71 -34.54
CA SER A 114 -0.14 -9.61 -33.46
C SER A 114 1.39 -9.75 -33.34
N PHE A 115 1.92 -9.71 -32.13
CA PHE A 115 3.35 -9.84 -31.84
C PHE A 115 3.60 -11.15 -31.10
N HIS A 116 4.16 -12.16 -31.81
CA HIS A 116 4.36 -13.48 -31.25
C HIS A 116 5.72 -14.14 -31.57
N PRO A 117 6.82 -13.35 -31.80
CA PRO A 117 8.14 -13.93 -32.06
C PRO A 117 8.77 -14.48 -30.77
N LYS A 118 9.70 -15.44 -30.95
CA LYS A 118 10.57 -15.93 -29.88
C LYS A 118 11.89 -16.29 -30.51
N SER A 119 12.88 -15.41 -30.34
CA SER A 119 14.21 -15.58 -30.88
C SER A 119 15.27 -14.97 -29.96
N TYR A 120 16.43 -15.58 -29.94
CA TYR A 120 17.60 -15.18 -29.19
C TYR A 120 18.80 -15.14 -30.10
N ILE A 121 19.44 -13.98 -30.27
CA ILE A 121 20.55 -13.76 -31.19
C ILE A 121 21.79 -13.43 -30.39
N PHE A 122 22.86 -14.13 -30.63
CA PHE A 122 24.16 -13.94 -29.99
C PHE A 122 25.20 -13.58 -31.05
N HIS A 123 25.84 -12.45 -30.88
CA HIS A 123 26.88 -11.97 -31.79
C HIS A 123 28.24 -12.20 -31.16
N TYR A 124 29.11 -12.77 -31.95
CA TYR A 124 30.53 -13.02 -31.65
C TYR A 124 31.42 -12.25 -32.65
N THR A 125 32.71 -12.21 -32.44
CA THR A 125 33.66 -11.50 -33.33
C THR A 125 33.51 -11.85 -34.81
N ASP A 126 33.37 -13.13 -35.13
CA ASP A 126 33.43 -13.61 -36.53
C ASP A 126 32.11 -14.19 -37.05
N TYR A 127 31.14 -14.41 -36.22
CA TYR A 127 29.85 -14.99 -36.62
C TYR A 127 28.75 -14.66 -35.60
N SER A 128 27.53 -15.09 -35.88
CA SER A 128 26.40 -14.96 -34.96
C SER A 128 25.63 -16.27 -34.90
N GLU A 129 25.04 -16.54 -33.75
CA GLU A 129 24.09 -17.65 -33.55
C GLU A 129 22.68 -17.10 -33.33
N LEU A 130 21.70 -17.78 -33.92
CA LEU A 130 20.30 -17.47 -33.73
C LEU A 130 19.54 -18.71 -33.27
N TYR A 131 18.80 -18.58 -32.15
CA TYR A 131 17.85 -19.55 -31.66
C TYR A 131 16.44 -19.06 -31.98
N ILE A 132 15.64 -19.87 -32.64
CA ILE A 132 14.25 -19.56 -32.97
C ILE A 132 13.35 -20.74 -32.61
N GLY A 133 12.15 -20.46 -32.09
CA GLY A 133 11.23 -21.52 -31.75
C GLY A 133 9.98 -21.03 -31.01
N SER A 134 9.52 -21.88 -30.10
CA SER A 134 8.29 -21.61 -29.32
C SER A 134 8.52 -20.99 -27.95
N SER A 135 9.76 -20.98 -27.43
CA SER A 135 10.08 -20.62 -26.04
C SER A 135 10.08 -19.12 -25.77
N ASN A 136 9.15 -18.66 -24.93
CA ASN A 136 9.22 -17.35 -24.27
C ASN A 136 10.13 -17.40 -23.03
N ILE A 137 10.35 -16.26 -22.37
CA ILE A 137 11.09 -16.21 -21.11
C ILE A 137 10.14 -16.52 -19.95
N SER A 138 9.89 -17.83 -19.74
CA SER A 138 9.27 -18.40 -18.55
C SER A 138 10.11 -19.61 -18.08
N ARG A 139 9.97 -20.02 -16.80
CA ARG A 139 10.75 -21.17 -16.29
C ARG A 139 10.46 -22.42 -17.09
N SER A 140 9.18 -22.77 -17.26
CA SER A 140 8.78 -23.99 -17.98
C SER A 140 9.28 -24.00 -19.42
N ALA A 141 9.14 -22.87 -20.16
CA ALA A 141 9.58 -22.79 -21.55
C ALA A 141 11.11 -22.86 -21.72
N LEU A 142 11.86 -22.42 -20.73
CA LEU A 142 13.33 -22.47 -20.75
C LEU A 142 13.88 -23.85 -20.32
N THR A 143 13.10 -24.65 -19.58
CA THR A 143 13.55 -25.91 -18.99
C THR A 143 12.77 -27.14 -19.44
N SER A 144 11.86 -27.66 -18.62
CA SER A 144 11.20 -28.97 -18.78
C SER A 144 9.96 -28.94 -19.67
N GLY A 145 9.45 -27.76 -20.01
CA GLY A 145 8.32 -27.62 -20.91
C GLY A 145 8.60 -28.23 -22.29
N ILE A 146 7.55 -28.73 -22.95
CA ILE A 146 7.67 -29.24 -24.32
C ILE A 146 7.67 -28.04 -25.25
N GLU A 147 8.87 -27.62 -25.62
CA GLU A 147 9.14 -26.47 -26.49
C GLU A 147 10.11 -26.87 -27.58
N TRP A 148 9.85 -26.41 -28.76
CA TRP A 148 10.73 -26.70 -29.90
C TRP A 148 11.50 -25.45 -30.30
N ASN A 149 12.85 -25.55 -30.24
CA ASN A 149 13.74 -24.50 -30.66
C ASN A 149 14.82 -25.08 -31.56
N TYR A 150 15.26 -24.28 -32.49
CA TYR A 150 16.32 -24.64 -33.43
C TYR A 150 17.40 -23.56 -33.47
N ARG A 151 18.66 -23.98 -33.45
CA ARG A 151 19.83 -23.10 -33.53
C ARG A 151 20.47 -23.18 -34.92
N PHE A 152 20.78 -22.05 -35.48
CA PHE A 152 21.62 -21.95 -36.65
C PHE A 152 22.58 -20.75 -36.56
N SER A 153 23.60 -20.69 -37.43
CA SER A 153 24.61 -19.64 -37.42
C SER A 153 24.64 -18.89 -38.73
N SER A 154 25.10 -17.63 -38.67
CA SER A 154 25.32 -16.79 -39.87
C SER A 154 26.32 -17.38 -40.87
N GLN A 155 27.19 -18.30 -40.44
CA GLN A 155 28.13 -19.00 -41.31
C GLN A 155 27.47 -20.17 -42.06
N LYS A 156 26.58 -20.90 -41.40
CA LYS A 156 25.92 -22.08 -42.00
C LYS A 156 24.72 -21.68 -42.88
N ASP A 157 24.01 -20.64 -42.50
CA ASP A 157 22.79 -20.18 -43.16
C ASP A 157 22.73 -18.65 -43.18
N PRO A 158 23.56 -17.99 -44.00
CA PRO A 158 23.70 -16.53 -43.99
C PRO A 158 22.45 -15.79 -44.48
N GLU A 159 21.70 -16.35 -45.43
CA GLU A 159 20.53 -15.66 -46.02
C GLU A 159 19.36 -15.61 -45.00
N ASN A 160 19.01 -16.73 -44.35
CA ASN A 160 17.98 -16.75 -43.36
C ASN A 160 18.38 -15.94 -42.09
N TYR A 161 19.67 -16.01 -41.71
CA TYR A 161 20.15 -15.16 -40.62
C TYR A 161 19.95 -13.65 -40.88
N LYS A 162 20.32 -13.19 -42.10
CA LYS A 162 20.13 -11.79 -42.50
C LYS A 162 18.68 -11.35 -42.45
N GLU A 163 17.76 -12.19 -42.91
CA GLU A 163 16.32 -11.89 -42.91
C GLU A 163 15.77 -11.75 -41.48
N PHE A 164 16.09 -12.69 -40.59
CA PHE A 164 15.68 -12.60 -39.19
C PHE A 164 16.28 -11.39 -38.47
N PHE A 165 17.56 -11.13 -38.66
CA PHE A 165 18.25 -10.02 -38.04
C PHE A 165 17.74 -8.66 -38.55
N ARG A 166 17.52 -8.52 -39.85
CA ARG A 166 16.93 -7.33 -40.45
C ARG A 166 15.54 -7.06 -39.93
N THR A 167 14.73 -8.11 -39.78
CA THR A 167 13.39 -7.99 -39.21
C THR A 167 13.46 -7.59 -37.75
N PHE A 168 14.40 -8.15 -36.97
CA PHE A 168 14.63 -7.73 -35.60
C PHE A 168 14.98 -6.24 -35.52
N GLU A 169 15.93 -5.77 -36.32
CA GLU A 169 16.36 -4.36 -36.38
C GLU A 169 15.18 -3.43 -36.71
N ASP A 170 14.37 -3.78 -37.71
CA ASP A 170 13.19 -2.99 -38.07
C ASP A 170 12.18 -2.89 -36.94
N LEU A 171 11.82 -4.03 -36.34
CA LEU A 171 10.90 -4.07 -35.22
C LEU A 171 11.44 -3.30 -34.01
N PHE A 172 12.73 -3.45 -33.72
CA PHE A 172 13.36 -2.82 -32.56
C PHE A 172 13.48 -1.31 -32.74
N VAL A 173 13.84 -0.82 -33.90
CA VAL A 173 14.07 0.62 -34.14
C VAL A 173 12.78 1.35 -34.48
N ASN A 174 11.96 0.80 -35.36
CA ASN A 174 10.83 1.51 -35.96
C ASN A 174 9.47 1.20 -35.34
N HIS A 175 9.33 0.04 -34.66
CA HIS A 175 8.04 -0.45 -34.16
C HIS A 175 8.03 -0.71 -32.65
N SER A 176 8.92 -0.06 -31.91
CA SER A 176 9.00 -0.22 -30.46
C SER A 176 9.14 1.09 -29.71
N ILE A 177 8.82 1.06 -28.43
CA ILE A 177 9.02 2.16 -27.47
C ILE A 177 9.96 1.71 -26.35
N ILE A 178 10.81 2.61 -25.88
CA ILE A 178 11.68 2.35 -24.74
C ILE A 178 10.83 2.22 -23.48
N ILE A 179 11.09 1.18 -22.70
CA ILE A 179 10.48 1.01 -21.36
C ILE A 179 11.31 1.82 -20.37
N ASP A 180 11.02 3.12 -20.25
CA ASP A 180 11.54 3.95 -19.18
C ASP A 180 10.75 3.73 -17.87
N ASP A 181 11.14 4.40 -16.78
CA ASP A 181 10.50 4.24 -15.48
C ASP A 181 9.05 4.72 -15.50
N LYS A 182 8.73 5.74 -16.31
CA LYS A 182 7.38 6.26 -16.47
C LYS A 182 6.48 5.25 -17.20
N GLU A 183 6.94 4.69 -18.31
CA GLU A 183 6.21 3.67 -19.06
C GLU A 183 6.04 2.40 -18.25
N LEU A 184 7.09 1.96 -17.53
CA LEU A 184 7.03 0.80 -16.66
C LEU A 184 6.01 0.98 -15.54
N LYS A 185 5.98 2.14 -14.91
CA LYS A 185 4.99 2.47 -13.86
C LYS A 185 3.57 2.51 -14.42
N ARG A 186 3.36 3.14 -15.59
CA ARG A 186 2.07 3.15 -16.29
C ARG A 186 1.61 1.73 -16.64
N TYR A 187 2.51 0.91 -17.18
CA TYR A 187 2.23 -0.47 -17.51
C TYR A 187 1.81 -1.28 -16.28
N SER A 188 2.58 -1.17 -15.18
CA SER A 188 2.29 -1.89 -13.93
C SER A 188 0.94 -1.52 -13.33
N GLN A 189 0.56 -0.25 -13.36
CA GLN A 189 -0.73 0.21 -12.82
C GLN A 189 -1.93 -0.32 -13.60
N ASN A 190 -1.80 -0.44 -14.92
CA ASN A 190 -2.88 -0.90 -15.80
C ASN A 190 -2.86 -2.42 -16.05
N TRP A 191 -1.84 -3.13 -15.54
CA TRP A 191 -1.72 -4.56 -15.80
C TRP A 191 -2.63 -5.39 -14.90
N HIS A 192 -3.44 -6.23 -15.53
CA HIS A 192 -4.26 -7.25 -14.88
C HIS A 192 -3.74 -8.61 -15.29
N ARG A 193 -3.75 -9.55 -14.35
CA ARG A 193 -3.32 -10.92 -14.62
C ARG A 193 -4.33 -11.61 -15.55
N PRO A 194 -3.95 -12.02 -16.77
CA PRO A 194 -4.88 -12.69 -17.67
C PRO A 194 -5.20 -14.11 -17.19
N ALA A 195 -6.39 -14.60 -17.50
CA ALA A 195 -6.83 -15.94 -17.11
C ALA A 195 -5.86 -17.05 -17.60
N VAL A 196 -5.32 -16.89 -18.81
CA VAL A 196 -4.33 -17.80 -19.41
C VAL A 196 -3.04 -17.91 -18.57
N ALA A 197 -2.67 -16.87 -17.84
CA ALA A 197 -1.47 -16.90 -16.98
C ALA A 197 -1.60 -17.86 -15.79
N LYS A 198 -2.83 -18.25 -15.41
CA LYS A 198 -3.04 -19.23 -14.34
C LYS A 198 -2.48 -20.60 -14.67
N ASP A 199 -2.69 -21.05 -15.90
CA ASP A 199 -2.20 -22.35 -16.33
C ASP A 199 -0.68 -22.34 -16.47
N LEU A 200 -0.12 -21.24 -17.02
CA LEU A 200 1.33 -21.06 -17.10
C LEU A 200 2.00 -21.07 -15.71
N ASP A 201 1.41 -20.40 -14.73
CA ASP A 201 1.94 -20.40 -13.35
C ASP A 201 1.85 -21.79 -12.69
N ARG A 202 0.82 -22.59 -12.98
CA ARG A 202 0.75 -23.97 -12.47
C ARG A 202 1.98 -24.78 -12.87
N TYR A 203 2.40 -24.70 -14.11
CA TYR A 203 3.61 -25.37 -14.60
C TYR A 203 4.89 -24.80 -14.00
N ASP A 204 4.96 -23.49 -13.80
CA ASP A 204 6.12 -22.83 -13.20
C ASP A 204 6.30 -23.12 -11.70
N PHE A 205 5.21 -23.36 -10.96
CA PHE A 205 5.27 -23.66 -9.51
C PHE A 205 5.51 -25.13 -9.17
N THR A 206 5.00 -26.07 -9.99
CA THR A 206 5.13 -27.51 -9.71
C THR A 206 6.57 -28.03 -9.77
N GLU A 207 7.44 -27.40 -10.53
CA GLU A 207 8.84 -27.82 -10.66
C GLU A 207 9.75 -27.37 -9.51
N SER A 208 9.35 -26.36 -8.72
CA SER A 208 10.16 -25.88 -7.59
C SER A 208 10.11 -26.79 -6.35
N GLU A 209 9.17 -27.75 -6.30
CA GLU A 209 8.95 -28.63 -5.15
C GLU A 209 9.59 -30.03 -5.28
N THR A 210 10.11 -30.42 -6.44
CA THR A 210 10.60 -31.78 -6.69
C THR A 210 12.11 -31.99 -6.52
N ASN A 211 12.87 -30.94 -6.20
CA ASN A 211 14.29 -31.10 -5.94
C ASN A 211 14.57 -31.20 -4.43
N ASP A 212 14.67 -32.42 -3.97
CA ASP A 212 15.18 -32.88 -2.66
C ASP A 212 16.67 -32.52 -2.51
N THR A 213 16.98 -31.25 -2.33
CA THR A 213 18.24 -30.81 -1.81
C THR A 213 18.00 -29.92 -0.59
N LYS A 214 18.58 -30.29 0.54
CA LYS A 214 18.57 -29.62 1.85
C LYS A 214 19.20 -28.21 1.81
N ILE A 215 18.95 -27.44 0.77
CA ILE A 215 19.35 -26.03 0.70
C ILE A 215 18.15 -25.22 1.21
N LYS A 216 18.35 -24.49 2.32
CA LYS A 216 17.34 -23.54 2.82
C LYS A 216 16.89 -22.66 1.65
N PRO A 217 15.57 -22.51 1.41
CA PRO A 217 15.09 -21.67 0.33
C PRO A 217 15.62 -20.25 0.50
N LEU A 218 16.28 -19.73 -0.52
CA LEU A 218 16.71 -18.33 -0.53
C LEU A 218 15.45 -17.47 -0.65
N TYR A 219 15.15 -16.68 0.39
CA TYR A 219 14.02 -15.76 0.37
C TYR A 219 14.34 -14.59 -0.57
N GLU A 220 13.52 -14.42 -1.59
CA GLU A 220 13.62 -13.34 -2.58
C GLU A 220 12.31 -12.55 -2.68
N PRO A 221 12.39 -11.22 -2.93
CA PRO A 221 11.19 -10.40 -3.14
C PRO A 221 10.44 -10.85 -4.40
N ARG A 222 9.10 -10.79 -4.40
CA ARG A 222 8.24 -11.26 -5.50
C ARG A 222 7.14 -10.24 -5.80
N GLY A 223 6.74 -10.17 -7.08
CA GLY A 223 5.60 -9.35 -7.52
C GLY A 223 5.69 -7.91 -7.01
N ALA A 224 4.65 -7.44 -6.30
CA ALA A 224 4.57 -6.10 -5.73
C ALA A 224 5.74 -5.72 -4.81
N GLN A 225 6.39 -6.69 -4.15
CA GLN A 225 7.57 -6.40 -3.32
C GLN A 225 8.74 -5.88 -4.16
N ILE A 226 8.91 -6.39 -5.38
CA ILE A 226 9.95 -5.91 -6.30
C ILE A 226 9.67 -4.48 -6.71
N GLU A 227 8.43 -4.20 -7.12
CA GLU A 227 7.97 -2.86 -7.51
C GLU A 227 8.16 -1.86 -6.36
N ALA A 228 7.71 -2.23 -5.15
CA ALA A 228 7.83 -1.38 -3.96
C ALA A 228 9.28 -1.12 -3.54
N LEU A 229 10.17 -2.13 -3.65
CA LEU A 229 11.60 -1.96 -3.37
C LEU A 229 12.27 -1.02 -4.36
N CYS A 230 11.91 -1.09 -5.66
CA CYS A 230 12.38 -0.13 -6.66
C CYS A 230 11.92 1.28 -6.32
N ALA A 231 10.62 1.45 -6.02
CA ALA A 231 10.07 2.76 -5.65
C ALA A 231 10.73 3.36 -4.38
N LEU A 232 11.11 2.52 -3.41
CA LEU A 232 11.86 2.95 -2.23
C LEU A 232 13.31 3.35 -2.57
N GLU A 233 13.95 2.70 -3.52
CA GLU A 233 15.29 3.08 -4.01
C GLU A 233 15.25 4.43 -4.71
N ASP A 234 14.30 4.64 -5.62
CA ASP A 234 14.11 5.91 -6.33
C ASP A 234 13.85 7.05 -5.36
N THR A 235 12.96 6.81 -4.37
CA THR A 235 12.65 7.76 -3.32
C THR A 235 13.87 8.20 -2.50
N ARG A 236 14.77 7.28 -2.16
CA ARG A 236 16.03 7.63 -1.46
C ARG A 236 16.99 8.38 -2.36
N ALA A 237 17.07 8.02 -3.64
CA ALA A 237 17.88 8.74 -4.61
C ALA A 237 17.39 10.18 -4.80
N GLU A 238 16.09 10.44 -4.58
CA GLU A 238 15.49 11.78 -4.55
C GLU A 238 15.73 12.54 -3.22
N GLY A 239 16.47 11.95 -2.28
CA GLY A 239 16.84 12.58 -1.01
C GLY A 239 15.80 12.45 0.12
N ALA A 240 14.72 11.67 -0.07
CA ALA A 240 13.75 11.46 0.98
C ALA A 240 14.30 10.52 2.07
N GLN A 241 14.06 10.89 3.33
CA GLN A 241 14.47 10.11 4.51
C GLN A 241 13.31 9.32 5.12
N LYS A 242 12.10 9.51 4.63
CA LYS A 242 10.90 8.83 5.13
C LYS A 242 10.03 8.41 3.95
N ALA A 243 9.33 7.30 4.10
CA ALA A 243 8.33 6.85 3.12
C ALA A 243 7.22 6.05 3.79
N LEU A 244 6.03 6.10 3.19
CA LEU A 244 4.89 5.27 3.51
C LEU A 244 4.62 4.30 2.37
N ILE A 245 4.64 3.01 2.65
CA ILE A 245 4.16 1.97 1.73
C ILE A 245 2.74 1.59 2.12
N GLN A 246 1.85 1.78 1.18
CA GLN A 246 0.46 1.41 1.30
C GLN A 246 0.22 0.12 0.52
N ALA A 247 -0.03 -0.98 1.22
CA ALA A 247 -0.25 -2.26 0.57
C ALA A 247 -1.29 -3.10 1.32
N ALA A 248 -2.27 -3.64 0.57
CA ALA A 248 -3.34 -4.45 1.12
C ALA A 248 -2.83 -5.60 2.01
N THR A 249 -3.66 -6.04 2.94
CA THR A 249 -3.35 -7.18 3.81
C THR A 249 -3.09 -8.43 2.95
N GLY A 250 -2.02 -9.17 3.26
CA GLY A 250 -1.67 -10.40 2.52
C GLY A 250 -0.59 -10.22 1.44
N ILE A 251 -0.26 -9.00 1.03
CA ILE A 251 0.79 -8.71 0.01
C ILE A 251 2.22 -9.00 0.53
N GLY A 252 2.41 -9.09 1.85
CA GLY A 252 3.72 -9.41 2.45
C GLY A 252 4.55 -8.16 2.82
N LYS A 253 3.92 -7.14 3.41
CA LYS A 253 4.56 -5.91 3.91
C LYS A 253 5.77 -6.16 4.81
N THR A 254 5.66 -7.10 5.75
CA THR A 254 6.74 -7.43 6.69
C THR A 254 7.98 -7.98 5.97
N PHE A 255 7.77 -8.83 4.95
CA PHE A 255 8.87 -9.32 4.10
C PHE A 255 9.49 -8.20 3.28
N LEU A 256 8.67 -7.27 2.76
CA LEU A 256 9.17 -6.08 2.06
C LEU A 256 10.13 -5.28 2.94
N ALA A 257 9.73 -4.99 4.18
CA ALA A 257 10.60 -4.29 5.15
C ALA A 257 11.87 -5.09 5.45
N ALA A 258 11.76 -6.41 5.61
CA ALA A 258 12.91 -7.29 5.84
C ALA A 258 13.89 -7.26 4.65
N PHE A 259 13.41 -7.27 3.41
CA PHE A 259 14.26 -7.14 2.21
C PHE A 259 14.95 -5.78 2.15
N ASP A 260 14.20 -4.72 2.39
CA ASP A 260 14.72 -3.35 2.36
C ASP A 260 15.75 -3.10 3.47
N SER A 261 15.56 -3.73 4.64
CA SER A 261 16.45 -3.62 5.79
C SER A 261 17.87 -4.16 5.56
N LYS A 262 18.10 -4.98 4.51
CA LYS A 262 19.44 -5.56 4.21
C LYS A 262 20.53 -4.51 3.99
N LYS A 263 20.14 -3.29 3.67
CA LYS A 263 21.07 -2.17 3.41
C LYS A 263 21.61 -1.52 4.69
N TYR A 264 21.01 -1.84 5.85
CA TYR A 264 21.24 -1.17 7.11
C TYR A 264 21.78 -2.14 8.16
N GLU A 265 22.65 -1.66 9.03
CA GLU A 265 23.22 -2.49 10.09
C GLU A 265 22.28 -2.55 11.30
N LYS A 266 21.91 -1.39 11.85
CA LYS A 266 21.06 -1.26 13.03
C LYS A 266 19.61 -0.94 12.65
N VAL A 267 18.71 -1.85 12.98
CA VAL A 267 17.31 -1.80 12.53
C VAL A 267 16.36 -1.89 13.72
N LEU A 268 15.40 -0.99 13.78
CA LEU A 268 14.27 -1.02 14.71
C LEU A 268 12.97 -1.36 13.94
N PHE A 269 12.26 -2.39 14.40
CA PHE A 269 10.91 -2.70 13.92
C PHE A 269 9.91 -2.49 15.05
N VAL A 270 8.91 -1.64 14.82
CA VAL A 270 7.92 -1.24 15.84
C VAL A 270 6.54 -1.71 15.44
N ALA A 271 5.82 -2.35 16.37
CA ALA A 271 4.42 -2.71 16.22
C ALA A 271 3.69 -2.68 17.58
N HIS A 272 2.36 -2.70 17.55
CA HIS A 272 1.57 -2.60 18.78
C HIS A 272 1.31 -3.95 19.47
N ARG A 273 1.45 -5.09 18.76
CA ARG A 273 1.22 -6.45 19.30
C ARG A 273 2.48 -7.28 19.30
N GLU A 274 2.71 -8.02 20.38
CA GLU A 274 3.87 -8.90 20.55
C GLU A 274 3.93 -10.01 19.49
N GLU A 275 2.77 -10.54 19.08
CA GLU A 275 2.69 -11.59 18.06
C GLU A 275 3.19 -11.09 16.69
N ILE A 276 2.86 -9.84 16.33
CA ILE A 276 3.38 -9.21 15.10
C ILE A 276 4.89 -9.12 15.16
N LEU A 277 5.45 -8.71 16.31
CA LEU A 277 6.88 -8.61 16.52
C LEU A 277 7.59 -9.96 16.38
N LYS A 278 7.04 -11.02 16.98
CA LYS A 278 7.58 -12.38 16.87
C LYS A 278 7.54 -12.89 15.43
N GLN A 279 6.45 -12.65 14.70
CA GLN A 279 6.34 -13.03 13.28
C GLN A 279 7.28 -12.22 12.39
N ALA A 280 7.43 -10.92 12.67
CA ALA A 280 8.36 -10.06 11.97
C ALA A 280 9.81 -10.52 12.20
N ALA A 281 10.17 -10.88 13.43
CA ALA A 281 11.49 -11.43 13.75
C ALA A 281 11.82 -12.66 12.91
N VAL A 282 10.89 -13.61 12.77
CA VAL A 282 11.07 -14.79 11.91
C VAL A 282 11.24 -14.39 10.44
N SER A 283 10.45 -13.43 9.95
CA SER A 283 10.56 -12.95 8.56
C SER A 283 11.92 -12.30 8.30
N PHE A 284 12.38 -11.44 9.21
CA PHE A 284 13.69 -10.80 9.12
C PHE A 284 14.83 -11.80 9.25
N GLN A 285 14.72 -12.77 10.18
CA GLN A 285 15.68 -13.87 10.30
C GLN A 285 15.85 -14.62 8.99
N ASN A 286 14.75 -14.99 8.36
CA ASN A 286 14.74 -15.72 7.09
C ASN A 286 15.37 -14.92 5.95
N VAL A 287 15.03 -13.62 5.85
CA VAL A 287 15.49 -12.73 4.78
C VAL A 287 16.95 -12.32 4.98
N ARG A 288 17.37 -11.98 6.20
CA ARG A 288 18.75 -11.55 6.52
C ARG A 288 19.69 -12.74 6.79
N ASN A 289 19.15 -13.95 6.93
CA ASN A 289 19.86 -15.16 7.32
C ASN A 289 20.69 -14.97 8.62
N SER A 290 20.12 -14.27 9.59
CA SER A 290 20.75 -13.96 10.88
C SER A 290 19.78 -14.14 12.02
N LYS A 291 20.23 -14.72 13.14
CA LYS A 291 19.49 -14.83 14.40
C LYS A 291 19.88 -13.76 15.42
N ASP A 292 20.66 -12.77 15.02
CA ASP A 292 21.15 -11.71 15.90
C ASP A 292 20.11 -10.59 16.02
N TYR A 293 19.06 -10.88 16.78
CA TYR A 293 17.98 -9.95 17.08
C TYR A 293 17.55 -10.05 18.55
N GLY A 294 16.88 -9.02 19.05
CA GLY A 294 16.31 -8.98 20.40
C GLY A 294 14.95 -8.32 20.44
N PHE A 295 14.25 -8.49 21.55
CA PHE A 295 12.94 -7.87 21.77
C PHE A 295 13.01 -6.77 22.83
N PHE A 296 12.23 -5.71 22.59
CA PHE A 296 11.99 -4.65 23.55
C PHE A 296 10.48 -4.57 23.83
N MET A 297 9.97 -5.55 24.59
CA MET A 297 8.54 -5.68 24.88
C MET A 297 8.33 -6.36 26.24
N GLY A 298 7.16 -6.14 26.89
CA GLY A 298 6.85 -6.76 28.20
C GLY A 298 7.99 -6.59 29.21
N ALA A 299 8.48 -7.70 29.74
CA ALA A 299 9.61 -7.75 30.66
C ALA A 299 11.00 -7.73 29.96
N GLU A 300 11.05 -8.11 28.69
CA GLU A 300 12.28 -8.15 27.90
C GLU A 300 12.64 -6.74 27.37
N LYS A 301 13.89 -6.29 27.66
CA LYS A 301 14.41 -4.96 27.28
C LYS A 301 15.81 -5.09 26.67
N CYS A 302 15.89 -5.80 25.54
CA CYS A 302 17.14 -5.99 24.81
C CYS A 302 17.61 -4.67 24.17
N THR A 303 18.89 -4.32 24.35
CA THR A 303 19.49 -3.09 23.80
C THR A 303 20.81 -3.31 23.06
N ASP A 304 21.33 -4.54 23.07
CA ASP A 304 22.67 -4.89 22.58
C ASP A 304 22.66 -5.60 21.20
N LYS A 305 21.49 -5.74 20.59
CA LYS A 305 21.35 -6.41 19.30
C LYS A 305 21.22 -5.42 18.15
N PRO A 306 21.73 -5.74 16.96
CA PRO A 306 21.63 -4.86 15.79
C PRO A 306 20.20 -4.78 15.25
N LEU A 307 19.38 -5.76 15.53
CA LEU A 307 17.99 -5.83 15.09
C LEU A 307 17.07 -5.92 16.30
N ILE A 308 16.29 -4.88 16.56
CA ILE A 308 15.38 -4.77 17.72
C ILE A 308 13.92 -4.77 17.24
N PHE A 309 13.11 -5.65 17.83
CA PHE A 309 11.66 -5.68 17.67
C PHE A 309 11.01 -5.11 18.94
N ALA A 310 10.43 -3.92 18.82
CA ALA A 310 9.90 -3.18 19.97
C ALA A 310 8.39 -3.04 19.94
N SER A 311 7.74 -3.27 21.09
CA SER A 311 6.33 -2.91 21.22
C SER A 311 6.19 -1.42 21.52
N VAL A 312 5.20 -0.78 20.89
CA VAL A 312 4.87 0.62 21.14
C VAL A 312 4.56 0.86 22.61
N ALA A 313 3.82 -0.07 23.24
CA ALA A 313 3.45 0.01 24.66
C ALA A 313 4.66 0.01 25.61
N SER A 314 5.81 -0.58 25.18
CA SER A 314 7.05 -0.55 25.94
C SER A 314 7.91 0.64 25.52
N LEU A 315 8.36 0.69 24.27
CA LEU A 315 9.33 1.68 23.81
C LEU A 315 8.77 3.11 23.78
N GLY A 316 7.46 3.29 23.53
CA GLY A 316 6.82 4.60 23.49
C GLY A 316 6.64 5.30 24.84
N LYS A 317 7.11 4.70 25.95
CA LYS A 317 7.13 5.36 27.26
C LYS A 317 8.33 6.32 27.36
N PRO A 318 8.15 7.53 27.93
CA PRO A 318 9.22 8.52 28.05
C PRO A 318 10.47 7.99 28.78
N GLU A 319 10.30 7.07 29.73
CA GLU A 319 11.38 6.47 30.51
C GLU A 319 12.37 5.62 29.70
N TYR A 320 11.99 5.19 28.48
CA TYR A 320 12.84 4.38 27.59
C TYR A 320 13.42 5.15 26.42
N LEU A 321 12.91 6.34 26.13
CA LEU A 321 13.39 7.19 25.04
C LEU A 321 14.47 8.15 25.56
N ASN A 322 15.66 7.62 25.83
CA ASN A 322 16.82 8.38 26.33
C ASN A 322 18.13 7.62 26.06
N GLU A 323 19.27 8.31 26.21
CA GLU A 323 20.63 7.83 25.96
C GLU A 323 21.02 6.56 26.77
N LYS A 324 20.35 6.27 27.88
CA LYS A 324 20.61 5.07 28.68
C LYS A 324 20.24 3.78 27.95
N TYR A 325 19.19 3.83 27.11
CA TYR A 325 18.72 2.68 26.33
C TYR A 325 19.19 2.76 24.90
N PHE A 326 18.89 3.83 24.20
CA PHE A 326 19.28 4.06 22.81
C PHE A 326 19.53 5.55 22.60
N SER A 327 20.64 5.93 21.94
CA SER A 327 20.80 7.29 21.44
C SER A 327 19.78 7.58 20.31
N SER A 328 19.48 8.83 20.08
CA SER A 328 18.52 9.23 19.06
C SER A 328 18.93 8.82 17.64
N ASP A 329 20.21 8.62 17.39
CA ASP A 329 20.84 8.20 16.13
C ASP A 329 21.27 6.72 16.12
N TYR A 330 20.84 5.94 17.13
CA TYR A 330 21.28 4.54 17.29
C TYR A 330 20.88 3.65 16.11
N PHE A 331 19.67 3.83 15.57
CA PHE A 331 19.15 3.00 14.48
C PHE A 331 19.33 3.67 13.12
N ASP A 332 19.89 2.94 12.16
CA ASP A 332 20.01 3.38 10.77
C ASP A 332 18.65 3.35 10.06
N TYR A 333 17.80 2.39 10.44
CA TYR A 333 16.53 2.11 9.79
C TYR A 333 15.43 1.83 10.81
N VAL A 334 14.33 2.58 10.72
CA VAL A 334 13.17 2.41 11.58
C VAL A 334 11.98 2.01 10.73
N VAL A 335 11.36 0.90 11.06
CA VAL A 335 10.12 0.41 10.44
C VAL A 335 8.98 0.51 11.43
N ILE A 336 7.88 1.12 11.02
CA ILE A 336 6.66 1.18 11.82
C ILE A 336 5.54 0.46 11.07
N ASP A 337 5.13 -0.67 11.62
CA ASP A 337 4.02 -1.45 11.08
C ASP A 337 2.68 -0.93 11.58
N GLU A 338 1.62 -1.14 10.77
CA GLU A 338 0.29 -0.56 10.97
C GLU A 338 0.35 0.96 11.25
N PHE A 339 1.04 1.64 10.35
CA PHE A 339 1.40 3.06 10.47
C PHE A 339 0.20 4.00 10.65
N HIS A 340 -1.01 3.54 10.33
CA HIS A 340 -2.24 4.28 10.62
C HIS A 340 -2.49 4.54 12.12
N HIS A 341 -1.77 3.86 13.01
CA HIS A 341 -1.74 4.14 14.45
C HIS A 341 -0.67 5.17 14.86
N ALA A 342 0.16 5.64 13.92
CA ALA A 342 1.31 6.52 14.22
C ALA A 342 0.95 7.91 14.76
N VAL A 343 -0.30 8.31 14.67
CA VAL A 343 -0.84 9.53 15.32
C VAL A 343 -1.00 9.41 16.83
N ASN A 344 -0.97 8.20 17.38
CA ASN A 344 -1.06 7.98 18.81
C ASN A 344 0.19 8.50 19.51
N ASP A 345 0.06 9.17 20.64
CA ASP A 345 1.16 9.82 21.39
C ASP A 345 2.37 8.91 21.61
N GLN A 346 2.17 7.61 21.81
CA GLN A 346 3.25 6.66 22.02
C GLN A 346 4.07 6.43 20.73
N TYR A 347 3.40 6.29 19.60
CA TYR A 347 4.07 6.16 18.32
C TYR A 347 4.80 7.46 17.94
N ARG A 348 4.10 8.59 18.13
CA ARG A 348 4.64 9.90 17.82
C ARG A 348 5.94 10.18 18.58
N ARG A 349 5.99 9.87 19.88
CA ARG A 349 7.23 9.98 20.66
C ARG A 349 8.38 9.15 20.10
N ILE A 350 8.12 7.93 19.60
CA ILE A 350 9.16 7.10 18.99
C ILE A 350 9.69 7.74 17.71
N VAL A 351 8.78 8.21 16.83
CA VAL A 351 9.13 8.84 15.55
C VAL A 351 9.89 10.17 15.76
N GLU A 352 9.50 10.95 16.76
CA GLU A 352 10.15 12.23 17.09
C GLU A 352 11.51 12.05 17.79
N TYR A 353 11.69 10.97 18.52
CA TYR A 353 12.94 10.70 19.23
C TYR A 353 14.05 10.20 18.33
N PHE A 354 13.76 9.16 17.51
CA PHE A 354 14.77 8.55 16.65
C PHE A 354 14.99 9.33 15.35
N ARG A 355 16.26 9.43 14.95
CA ARG A 355 16.71 10.09 13.71
C ARG A 355 17.43 9.09 12.80
N PRO A 356 16.70 8.10 12.24
CA PRO A 356 17.31 7.10 11.38
C PRO A 356 17.74 7.71 10.04
N GLN A 357 18.62 7.01 9.32
CA GLN A 357 18.91 7.33 7.92
C GLN A 357 17.64 7.21 7.05
N PHE A 358 16.77 6.25 7.40
CA PHE A 358 15.48 6.10 6.72
C PHE A 358 14.39 5.55 7.65
N LEU A 359 13.20 6.14 7.60
CA LEU A 359 12.00 5.69 8.28
C LEU A 359 10.99 5.14 7.28
N LEU A 360 10.55 3.91 7.47
CA LEU A 360 9.52 3.26 6.66
C LEU A 360 8.24 3.03 7.46
N GLY A 361 7.16 3.67 7.02
CA GLY A 361 5.81 3.35 7.46
C GLY A 361 5.19 2.26 6.58
N LEU A 362 4.51 1.30 7.18
CA LEU A 362 3.74 0.25 6.50
C LEU A 362 2.28 0.32 6.92
N THR A 363 1.36 0.37 5.96
CA THR A 363 -0.07 0.30 6.25
C THR A 363 -0.83 -0.50 5.20
N ALA A 364 -1.92 -1.14 5.60
CA ALA A 364 -2.85 -1.79 4.67
C ALA A 364 -3.88 -0.81 4.11
N THR A 365 -4.25 0.16 4.92
CA THR A 365 -5.24 1.17 4.60
C THR A 365 -4.74 2.52 5.07
N PRO A 366 -4.58 3.51 4.20
CA PRO A 366 -4.23 4.88 4.59
C PRO A 366 -5.44 5.62 5.12
N GLU A 367 -6.60 5.01 5.00
CA GLU A 367 -7.87 5.62 5.29
C GLU A 367 -8.14 5.51 6.78
N ARG A 368 -7.94 6.60 7.46
CA ARG A 368 -8.82 7.59 7.89
C ARG A 368 -9.44 7.54 9.22
N MET A 369 -9.04 6.80 10.12
CA MET A 369 -9.42 7.33 11.45
C MET A 369 -8.43 8.41 11.89
N ASP A 370 -7.22 8.42 11.28
CA ASP A 370 -6.12 9.28 11.72
C ASP A 370 -5.23 9.79 10.54
N GLY A 371 -5.75 9.78 9.33
CA GLY A 371 -4.97 9.83 8.06
C GLY A 371 -4.13 11.07 7.77
N LYS A 372 -4.29 12.14 8.51
CA LYS A 372 -3.62 13.40 8.30
C LYS A 372 -2.18 13.44 8.71
N ASN A 373 -1.97 13.05 9.96
CA ASN A 373 -0.65 13.08 10.57
C ASN A 373 0.24 11.94 10.05
N ILE A 374 -0.35 10.88 9.47
CA ILE A 374 0.40 9.80 8.86
C ILE A 374 1.18 10.27 7.64
N TYR A 375 0.53 10.97 6.73
CA TYR A 375 1.18 11.50 5.54
C TYR A 375 2.20 12.58 5.91
N GLU A 376 1.88 13.44 6.89
CA GLU A 376 2.80 14.45 7.42
C GLU A 376 4.05 13.80 8.04
N ILE A 377 3.87 12.79 8.88
CA ILE A 377 4.97 12.06 9.52
C ILE A 377 5.95 11.47 8.49
N CYS A 378 5.44 11.01 7.34
CA CYS A 378 6.23 10.50 6.23
C CYS A 378 6.51 11.56 5.15
N ASP A 379 6.41 12.85 5.48
CA ASP A 379 6.71 13.97 4.57
C ASP A 379 5.92 13.88 3.26
N TYR A 380 4.68 13.36 3.31
CA TYR A 380 3.79 13.12 2.15
C TYR A 380 4.38 12.18 1.08
N ASN A 381 5.37 11.40 1.45
CA ASN A 381 6.06 10.52 0.53
C ASN A 381 5.46 9.11 0.53
N VAL A 382 4.62 8.81 -0.44
CA VAL A 382 4.01 7.49 -0.68
C VAL A 382 4.48 6.96 -2.02
N PRO A 383 5.68 6.33 -2.09
CA PRO A 383 6.26 5.91 -3.36
C PRO A 383 5.53 4.72 -3.99
N TYR A 384 4.85 3.91 -3.20
CA TYR A 384 4.15 2.73 -3.71
C TYR A 384 2.83 2.49 -2.99
N GLU A 385 1.80 2.21 -3.79
CA GLU A 385 0.46 1.86 -3.34
C GLU A 385 -0.06 0.65 -4.12
N ILE A 386 -0.70 -0.31 -3.43
CA ILE A 386 -1.44 -1.41 -4.03
C ILE A 386 -2.69 -1.73 -3.22
N SER A 387 -3.85 -1.53 -3.85
CA SER A 387 -5.15 -1.81 -3.25
C SER A 387 -5.43 -3.32 -3.15
N LEU A 388 -6.49 -3.70 -2.43
CA LEU A 388 -6.97 -5.08 -2.39
C LEU A 388 -7.37 -5.55 -3.79
N LYS A 389 -8.07 -4.70 -4.55
CA LYS A 389 -8.49 -4.96 -5.92
C LYS A 389 -7.30 -5.24 -6.83
N ASP A 390 -6.29 -4.37 -6.78
CA ASP A 390 -5.08 -4.56 -7.58
C ASP A 390 -4.31 -5.83 -7.19
N GLY A 391 -4.27 -6.14 -5.89
CA GLY A 391 -3.65 -7.38 -5.39
C GLY A 391 -4.33 -8.64 -5.94
N ILE A 392 -5.65 -8.64 -6.05
CA ILE A 392 -6.42 -9.74 -6.66
C ILE A 392 -6.21 -9.75 -8.17
N ASN A 393 -6.40 -8.61 -8.85
CA ASN A 393 -6.28 -8.50 -10.31
C ASN A 393 -4.88 -8.84 -10.81
N LYS A 394 -3.84 -8.54 -10.02
CA LYS A 394 -2.45 -8.95 -10.30
C LYS A 394 -2.15 -10.40 -9.88
N GLY A 395 -3.10 -11.12 -9.32
CA GLY A 395 -2.96 -12.51 -8.89
C GLY A 395 -2.02 -12.73 -7.71
N MET A 396 -1.79 -11.71 -6.90
CA MET A 396 -1.02 -11.79 -5.65
C MET A 396 -1.85 -12.34 -4.50
N LEU A 397 -3.16 -12.10 -4.56
CA LEU A 397 -4.18 -12.61 -3.66
C LEU A 397 -5.12 -13.51 -4.45
N VAL A 398 -5.83 -14.43 -3.77
CA VAL A 398 -6.90 -15.20 -4.40
C VAL A 398 -8.16 -14.35 -4.53
N PRO A 399 -9.03 -14.59 -5.54
CA PRO A 399 -10.33 -13.96 -5.59
C PRO A 399 -11.23 -14.44 -4.45
N PHE A 400 -12.33 -13.76 -4.21
CA PHE A 400 -13.33 -14.16 -3.22
C PHE A 400 -14.69 -14.45 -3.86
N HIS A 401 -15.43 -15.37 -3.25
CA HIS A 401 -16.84 -15.59 -3.49
C HIS A 401 -17.61 -15.08 -2.27
N TYR A 402 -18.27 -13.95 -2.42
CA TYR A 402 -19.00 -13.28 -1.36
C TYR A 402 -20.50 -13.59 -1.44
N TYR A 403 -21.06 -13.98 -0.32
CA TYR A 403 -22.47 -14.30 -0.16
C TYR A 403 -23.07 -13.44 0.96
N GLY A 404 -23.85 -12.44 0.60
CA GLY A 404 -24.65 -11.66 1.52
C GLY A 404 -25.92 -12.41 1.86
N ILE A 405 -26.04 -12.83 3.11
CA ILE A 405 -27.14 -13.66 3.60
C ILE A 405 -28.03 -12.80 4.48
N TYR A 406 -29.33 -12.76 4.16
CA TYR A 406 -30.27 -12.00 4.96
C TYR A 406 -30.43 -12.61 6.37
N ASP A 407 -30.11 -11.82 7.40
CA ASP A 407 -30.31 -12.13 8.82
C ASP A 407 -31.56 -11.36 9.31
N GLU A 408 -32.56 -12.08 9.80
CA GLU A 408 -33.84 -11.49 10.22
C GLU A 408 -33.74 -10.70 11.55
N THR A 409 -32.53 -10.52 12.08
CA THR A 409 -32.28 -9.71 13.29
C THR A 409 -32.71 -8.26 13.06
N ASP A 410 -33.59 -7.76 13.93
CA ASP A 410 -34.08 -6.39 13.89
C ASP A 410 -33.18 -5.46 14.71
N TYR A 411 -32.25 -4.79 14.01
CA TYR A 411 -31.30 -3.85 14.63
C TYR A 411 -31.89 -2.48 14.95
N THR A 412 -33.12 -2.16 14.49
CA THR A 412 -33.75 -0.86 14.79
C THR A 412 -34.09 -0.70 16.28
N LYS A 413 -34.16 -1.81 17.00
CA LYS A 413 -34.43 -1.86 18.44
C LYS A 413 -33.18 -1.82 19.33
N LEU A 414 -31.98 -1.79 18.71
CA LEU A 414 -30.71 -1.83 19.40
C LEU A 414 -30.10 -0.43 19.47
N HIS A 415 -29.49 -0.12 20.64
CA HIS A 415 -28.84 1.17 20.87
C HIS A 415 -27.41 1.18 20.38
N ILE A 416 -27.01 2.33 19.82
CA ILE A 416 -25.64 2.58 19.40
C ILE A 416 -24.95 3.39 20.49
N VAL A 417 -23.84 2.85 21.03
CA VAL A 417 -22.98 3.50 22.03
C VAL A 417 -21.59 3.67 21.45
N LYS A 418 -21.11 4.90 21.37
CA LYS A 418 -19.79 5.23 20.76
C LYS A 418 -19.62 4.66 19.34
N GLY A 419 -20.66 4.74 18.51
CA GLY A 419 -20.64 4.30 17.11
C GLY A 419 -20.67 2.78 16.91
N LYS A 420 -20.94 1.99 17.96
CA LYS A 420 -21.12 0.53 17.90
C LYS A 420 -22.41 0.13 18.61
N TYR A 421 -23.03 -0.93 18.15
CA TYR A 421 -24.18 -1.50 18.88
C TYR A 421 -23.75 -1.99 20.26
N ALA A 422 -24.62 -1.77 21.28
CA ALA A 422 -24.37 -2.21 22.65
C ALA A 422 -24.17 -3.74 22.70
N GLU A 423 -23.02 -4.19 23.22
CA GLU A 423 -22.63 -5.61 23.24
C GLU A 423 -23.65 -6.48 24.00
N GLU A 424 -24.20 -5.98 25.09
CA GLU A 424 -25.21 -6.71 25.89
C GLU A 424 -26.51 -6.94 25.10
N GLU A 425 -26.91 -5.97 24.27
CA GLU A 425 -28.13 -6.08 23.46
C GLU A 425 -27.91 -7.04 22.28
N LEU A 426 -26.73 -6.97 21.63
CA LEU A 426 -26.33 -7.97 20.64
C LEU A 426 -26.29 -9.38 21.23
N ASN A 427 -25.76 -9.54 22.44
CA ASN A 427 -25.74 -10.83 23.12
C ASN A 427 -27.14 -11.37 23.36
N ARG A 428 -28.08 -10.54 23.83
CA ARG A 428 -29.48 -10.98 24.02
C ARG A 428 -30.15 -11.42 22.73
N THR A 429 -29.73 -10.83 21.61
CA THR A 429 -30.29 -11.13 20.27
C THR A 429 -29.71 -12.39 19.66
N TYR A 430 -28.41 -12.65 19.90
CA TYR A 430 -27.71 -13.74 19.23
C TYR A 430 -27.62 -15.03 20.05
N ILE A 431 -27.43 -14.91 21.39
CA ILE A 431 -27.28 -16.06 22.27
C ILE A 431 -28.63 -16.76 22.45
N GLY A 432 -28.62 -18.07 22.26
CA GLY A 432 -29.84 -18.88 22.31
C GLY A 432 -30.78 -18.75 21.10
N ASN A 433 -30.38 -18.01 20.07
CA ASN A 433 -31.17 -17.86 18.85
C ASN A 433 -30.98 -19.07 17.92
N ALA A 434 -31.76 -20.11 18.14
CA ALA A 434 -31.66 -21.37 17.39
C ALA A 434 -31.85 -21.18 15.87
N TYR A 435 -32.74 -20.28 15.43
CA TYR A 435 -32.93 -19.98 14.03
C TYR A 435 -31.67 -19.42 13.38
N ARG A 436 -31.01 -18.47 14.05
CA ARG A 436 -29.78 -17.85 13.56
C ARG A 436 -28.62 -18.86 13.52
N HIS A 437 -28.49 -19.70 14.54
CA HIS A 437 -27.48 -20.77 14.57
C HIS A 437 -27.68 -21.76 13.44
N GLU A 438 -28.94 -22.14 13.15
CA GLU A 438 -29.27 -23.02 12.03
C GLU A 438 -28.99 -22.36 10.69
N LEU A 439 -29.29 -21.07 10.51
CA LEU A 439 -28.98 -20.31 9.34
C LEU A 439 -27.48 -20.32 9.05
N ILE A 440 -26.66 -20.00 10.05
CA ILE A 440 -25.19 -19.96 9.93
C ILE A 440 -24.64 -21.35 9.56
N TYR A 441 -25.09 -22.39 10.27
CA TYR A 441 -24.66 -23.76 10.03
C TYR A 441 -25.06 -24.25 8.63
N LYS A 442 -26.27 -23.98 8.17
CA LYS A 442 -26.78 -24.31 6.85
C LYS A 442 -25.89 -23.76 5.74
N TYR A 443 -25.55 -22.46 5.83
CA TYR A 443 -24.72 -21.82 4.81
C TYR A 443 -23.25 -22.27 4.90
N TYR A 444 -22.73 -22.50 6.09
CA TYR A 444 -21.42 -23.14 6.26
C TYR A 444 -21.36 -24.51 5.55
N CYS A 445 -22.34 -25.35 5.72
CA CYS A 445 -22.41 -26.65 5.06
C CYS A 445 -22.63 -26.54 3.55
N LYS A 446 -23.48 -25.58 3.10
CA LYS A 446 -23.78 -25.37 1.67
C LYS A 446 -22.52 -25.05 0.86
N TYR A 447 -21.65 -24.17 1.37
CA TYR A 447 -20.46 -23.74 0.64
C TYR A 447 -19.23 -24.55 0.98
N GLY A 448 -19.22 -25.26 2.08
CA GLY A 448 -18.13 -26.13 2.53
C GLY A 448 -16.84 -25.38 2.87
N SER A 449 -16.11 -25.88 3.83
CA SER A 449 -14.81 -25.31 4.18
C SER A 449 -13.92 -26.37 4.82
N ARG A 450 -12.63 -26.28 4.55
CA ARG A 450 -11.59 -27.06 5.26
C ARG A 450 -11.19 -26.35 6.54
N GLN A 451 -11.05 -25.03 6.50
CA GLN A 451 -10.60 -24.19 7.60
C GLN A 451 -11.28 -22.83 7.54
N ALA A 452 -12.09 -22.50 8.53
CA ALA A 452 -12.89 -21.29 8.57
C ALA A 452 -12.56 -20.38 9.76
N LEU A 453 -12.76 -19.07 9.57
CA LEU A 453 -12.78 -18.08 10.64
C LEU A 453 -14.16 -17.46 10.74
N GLY A 454 -14.74 -17.40 11.95
CA GLY A 454 -16.01 -16.70 12.26
C GLY A 454 -15.74 -15.48 13.15
N PHE A 455 -16.18 -14.29 12.74
CA PHE A 455 -16.01 -13.06 13.52
C PHE A 455 -17.27 -12.75 14.30
N CYS A 456 -17.17 -12.84 15.63
CA CYS A 456 -18.27 -12.68 16.59
C CYS A 456 -18.27 -11.30 17.25
N CYS A 457 -19.40 -10.87 17.82
CA CYS A 457 -19.54 -9.58 18.50
C CYS A 457 -19.02 -9.60 19.93
N SER A 458 -19.01 -10.76 20.60
CA SER A 458 -18.61 -10.89 22.01
C SER A 458 -18.01 -12.27 22.31
N ARG A 459 -17.36 -12.38 23.47
CA ARG A 459 -16.82 -13.64 23.99
C ARG A 459 -17.93 -14.72 24.13
N LYS A 460 -19.08 -14.34 24.71
CA LYS A 460 -20.23 -15.21 24.90
C LYS A 460 -20.76 -15.72 23.56
N HIS A 461 -20.83 -14.87 22.54
CA HIS A 461 -21.25 -15.26 21.19
C HIS A 461 -20.25 -16.23 20.54
N ALA A 462 -18.93 -16.01 20.71
CA ALA A 462 -17.91 -16.92 20.17
C ALA A 462 -17.98 -18.32 20.84
N GLU A 463 -18.15 -18.38 22.17
CA GLU A 463 -18.36 -19.61 22.94
C GLU A 463 -19.61 -20.36 22.46
N GLU A 464 -20.74 -19.66 22.34
CA GLU A 464 -21.99 -20.23 21.87
C GLU A 464 -21.85 -20.84 20.48
N MET A 465 -21.21 -20.13 19.55
CA MET A 465 -21.00 -20.63 18.19
C MET A 465 -20.08 -21.86 18.17
N ALA A 466 -18.98 -21.87 18.94
CA ALA A 466 -18.09 -23.01 19.06
C ALA A 466 -18.83 -24.22 19.62
N LYS A 467 -19.64 -24.04 20.66
CA LYS A 467 -20.50 -25.07 21.25
C LYS A 467 -21.51 -25.63 20.26
N GLU A 468 -22.22 -24.77 19.54
CA GLU A 468 -23.26 -25.17 18.56
C GLU A 468 -22.68 -25.93 17.37
N PHE A 469 -21.51 -25.51 16.86
CA PHE A 469 -20.82 -26.24 15.79
C PHE A 469 -20.27 -27.57 16.30
N GLY A 470 -19.71 -27.61 17.52
CA GLY A 470 -19.25 -28.84 18.17
C GLY A 470 -20.36 -29.87 18.33
N LYS A 471 -21.56 -29.45 18.79
CA LYS A 471 -22.76 -30.34 18.90
C LYS A 471 -23.17 -30.96 17.55
N ARG A 472 -22.90 -30.27 16.44
CA ARG A 472 -23.20 -30.73 15.08
C ARG A 472 -22.04 -31.48 14.42
N GLY A 473 -21.01 -31.84 15.19
CA GLY A 473 -19.85 -32.62 14.72
C GLY A 473 -18.81 -31.85 13.94
N ILE A 474 -18.81 -30.49 14.05
CA ILE A 474 -17.77 -29.64 13.48
C ILE A 474 -16.82 -29.19 14.61
N PRO A 475 -15.61 -29.77 14.74
CA PRO A 475 -14.65 -29.38 15.77
C PRO A 475 -14.33 -27.90 15.65
N SER A 476 -14.58 -27.12 16.70
CA SER A 476 -14.49 -25.68 16.70
C SER A 476 -13.97 -25.16 18.03
N ALA A 477 -13.36 -23.98 18.03
CA ALA A 477 -12.89 -23.29 19.22
C ALA A 477 -13.26 -21.82 19.21
N ALA A 478 -13.48 -21.24 20.41
CA ALA A 478 -13.60 -19.81 20.62
C ALA A 478 -12.23 -19.21 20.96
N VAL A 479 -11.87 -18.06 20.37
CA VAL A 479 -10.59 -17.37 20.62
C VAL A 479 -10.83 -15.90 20.91
N TYR A 480 -10.49 -15.48 22.12
CA TYR A 480 -10.63 -14.11 22.61
C TYR A 480 -9.60 -13.82 23.72
N SER A 481 -9.45 -12.56 24.11
CA SER A 481 -8.50 -12.16 25.16
C SER A 481 -8.89 -12.74 26.52
N ASN A 482 -7.92 -13.28 27.27
CA ASN A 482 -8.11 -13.95 28.57
C ASN A 482 -9.13 -15.10 28.45
N ALA A 483 -8.83 -16.07 27.60
CA ALA A 483 -9.66 -17.24 27.33
C ALA A 483 -9.83 -18.08 28.61
N ASP A 484 -11.06 -18.12 29.14
CA ASP A 484 -11.45 -18.81 30.37
C ASP A 484 -12.74 -19.63 30.22
N GLY A 485 -13.32 -19.67 29.04
CA GLY A 485 -14.55 -20.41 28.73
C GLY A 485 -14.30 -21.88 28.42
N GLU A 486 -15.35 -22.70 28.52
CA GLU A 486 -15.33 -24.17 28.27
C GLU A 486 -14.90 -24.51 26.84
N PHE A 487 -15.28 -23.68 25.84
CA PHE A 487 -14.95 -23.87 24.40
C PHE A 487 -13.85 -22.92 23.95
N SER A 488 -13.26 -22.17 24.88
CA SER A 488 -12.16 -21.26 24.55
C SER A 488 -10.82 -21.99 24.45
N MET A 489 -9.93 -21.40 23.67
CA MET A 489 -8.58 -21.92 23.45
C MET A 489 -7.61 -20.75 23.34
N ASP A 490 -6.35 -20.99 23.77
CA ASP A 490 -5.27 -20.07 23.48
C ASP A 490 -5.12 -19.87 21.97
N ARG A 491 -4.80 -18.65 21.56
CA ARG A 491 -4.72 -18.26 20.17
C ARG A 491 -3.67 -19.08 19.39
N ALA A 492 -2.49 -19.29 19.94
CA ALA A 492 -1.41 -20.03 19.27
C ALA A 492 -1.77 -21.49 19.12
N GLU A 493 -2.34 -22.10 20.17
CA GLU A 493 -2.86 -23.46 20.18
C GLU A 493 -3.98 -23.66 19.15
N ALA A 494 -4.95 -22.74 19.10
CA ALA A 494 -6.05 -22.79 18.14
C ALA A 494 -5.56 -22.72 16.69
N ILE A 495 -4.57 -21.85 16.39
CA ILE A 495 -3.97 -21.77 15.07
C ILE A 495 -3.27 -23.05 14.68
N GLU A 496 -2.52 -23.65 15.60
CA GLU A 496 -1.82 -24.92 15.36
C GLU A 496 -2.82 -26.05 15.09
N LYS A 497 -3.84 -26.19 15.92
CA LYS A 497 -4.90 -27.20 15.74
C LYS A 497 -5.69 -27.00 14.44
N LEU A 498 -5.95 -25.74 14.06
CA LEU A 498 -6.59 -25.44 12.78
C LEU A 498 -5.70 -25.87 11.60
N LYS A 499 -4.40 -25.57 11.64
CA LYS A 499 -3.43 -25.97 10.61
C LYS A 499 -3.32 -27.49 10.47
N ASN A 500 -3.37 -28.20 11.60
CA ASN A 500 -3.30 -29.67 11.64
C ASN A 500 -4.64 -30.35 11.29
N GLY A 501 -5.73 -29.57 11.17
CA GLY A 501 -7.06 -30.10 10.86
C GLY A 501 -7.79 -30.73 12.06
N GLU A 502 -7.27 -30.58 13.26
CA GLU A 502 -7.89 -31.04 14.51
C GLU A 502 -9.17 -30.24 14.82
N ILE A 503 -9.17 -28.95 14.50
CA ILE A 503 -10.36 -28.10 14.47
C ILE A 503 -10.58 -27.56 13.06
N LYS A 504 -11.85 -27.27 12.70
CA LYS A 504 -12.22 -26.76 11.39
C LYS A 504 -12.61 -25.28 11.40
N VAL A 505 -13.08 -24.77 12.54
CA VAL A 505 -13.55 -23.41 12.67
C VAL A 505 -13.00 -22.75 13.94
N ILE A 506 -12.51 -21.52 13.80
CA ILE A 506 -12.22 -20.64 14.93
C ILE A 506 -13.24 -19.51 14.92
N PHE A 507 -13.99 -19.38 16.02
CA PHE A 507 -14.84 -18.23 16.30
C PHE A 507 -14.09 -17.21 17.16
N SER A 508 -13.97 -15.98 16.69
CA SER A 508 -13.08 -14.99 17.32
C SER A 508 -13.75 -13.64 17.58
N VAL A 509 -13.27 -12.98 18.63
CA VAL A 509 -13.61 -11.60 18.95
C VAL A 509 -12.34 -10.76 18.90
N ASP A 510 -12.21 -9.91 17.86
CA ASP A 510 -11.14 -8.94 17.63
C ASP A 510 -9.68 -9.47 17.65
N MET A 511 -9.47 -10.77 17.94
CA MET A 511 -8.13 -11.37 18.03
C MET A 511 -7.50 -11.67 16.68
N PHE A 512 -8.28 -11.77 15.61
CA PHE A 512 -7.83 -12.11 14.26
C PHE A 512 -7.94 -10.94 13.26
N ASN A 513 -8.24 -9.74 13.74
CA ASN A 513 -8.24 -8.53 12.91
C ASN A 513 -6.83 -8.23 12.40
N GLU A 514 -5.80 -8.45 13.24
CA GLU A 514 -4.40 -8.13 12.96
C GLU A 514 -3.45 -9.22 13.48
N GLY A 515 -2.25 -9.32 12.89
CA GLY A 515 -1.16 -10.14 13.41
C GLY A 515 -1.32 -11.65 13.26
N VAL A 516 -2.12 -12.18 12.33
CA VAL A 516 -2.25 -13.63 12.09
C VAL A 516 -1.97 -13.98 10.65
N ASP A 517 -1.21 -15.05 10.45
CA ASP A 517 -0.92 -15.64 9.15
C ASP A 517 -1.43 -17.08 9.07
N ILE A 518 -2.60 -17.26 8.44
CA ILE A 518 -3.18 -18.57 8.18
C ILE A 518 -3.61 -18.63 6.71
N PRO A 519 -2.68 -18.87 5.77
CA PRO A 519 -2.99 -18.91 4.33
C PRO A 519 -3.98 -20.01 3.94
N SER A 520 -4.07 -21.05 4.74
CA SER A 520 -4.94 -22.21 4.52
C SER A 520 -6.43 -21.95 4.76
N VAL A 521 -6.81 -20.85 5.40
CA VAL A 521 -8.21 -20.47 5.60
C VAL A 521 -8.87 -20.25 4.24
N ASP A 522 -9.94 -20.98 3.97
CA ASP A 522 -10.72 -20.94 2.73
C ASP A 522 -12.15 -20.41 2.91
N MET A 523 -12.55 -20.11 4.15
CA MET A 523 -13.82 -19.44 4.45
C MET A 523 -13.69 -18.42 5.58
N VAL A 524 -14.38 -17.30 5.41
CA VAL A 524 -14.57 -16.26 6.44
C VAL A 524 -16.06 -16.01 6.64
N MET A 525 -16.50 -15.95 7.89
CA MET A 525 -17.89 -15.70 8.28
C MET A 525 -17.98 -14.41 9.10
N PHE A 526 -18.72 -13.42 8.63
CA PHE A 526 -19.06 -12.22 9.38
C PHE A 526 -20.38 -12.46 10.12
N LEU A 527 -20.27 -12.70 11.43
CA LEU A 527 -21.38 -13.03 12.32
C LEU A 527 -21.83 -11.84 13.16
N ARG A 528 -21.37 -10.65 12.83
CA ARG A 528 -21.70 -9.40 13.50
C ARG A 528 -21.80 -8.27 12.49
N PRO A 529 -22.51 -7.17 12.79
CA PRO A 529 -22.48 -5.99 11.94
C PRO A 529 -21.05 -5.48 11.77
N THR A 530 -20.61 -5.31 10.52
CA THR A 530 -19.29 -4.73 10.23
C THR A 530 -19.48 -3.30 9.76
N GLU A 531 -19.17 -2.35 10.62
CA GLU A 531 -19.37 -0.92 10.38
C GLU A 531 -18.15 -0.21 9.81
N SER A 532 -16.95 -0.79 10.01
CA SER A 532 -15.68 -0.22 9.58
C SER A 532 -15.15 -0.92 8.33
N PRO A 533 -14.93 -0.18 7.22
CA PRO A 533 -14.30 -0.73 6.02
C PRO A 533 -12.89 -1.28 6.30
N VAL A 534 -12.15 -0.63 7.20
CA VAL A 534 -10.79 -1.06 7.58
C VAL A 534 -10.83 -2.44 8.23
N VAL A 535 -11.70 -2.63 9.22
CA VAL A 535 -11.85 -3.92 9.92
C VAL A 535 -12.32 -4.99 8.94
N PHE A 536 -13.30 -4.68 8.08
CA PHE A 536 -13.79 -5.60 7.06
C PHE A 536 -12.67 -6.06 6.13
N LEU A 537 -11.92 -5.13 5.55
CA LEU A 537 -10.82 -5.43 4.64
C LEU A 537 -9.66 -6.16 5.33
N GLN A 538 -9.37 -5.85 6.59
CA GLN A 538 -8.37 -6.57 7.37
C GLN A 538 -8.78 -8.02 7.63
N GLN A 539 -10.03 -8.25 8.03
CA GLN A 539 -10.60 -9.58 8.28
C GLN A 539 -10.68 -10.40 6.99
N LEU A 540 -11.18 -9.80 5.89
CA LEU A 540 -11.23 -10.40 4.56
C LEU A 540 -9.83 -10.78 4.08
N GLY A 541 -8.87 -9.87 4.20
CA GLY A 541 -7.49 -10.06 3.75
C GLY A 541 -6.76 -11.23 4.41
N ARG A 542 -7.23 -11.72 5.58
CA ARG A 542 -6.67 -12.92 6.24
C ARG A 542 -6.88 -14.17 5.39
N GLY A 543 -8.04 -14.28 4.77
CA GLY A 543 -8.38 -15.40 3.92
C GLY A 543 -7.95 -15.25 2.45
N LEU A 544 -7.45 -14.10 2.00
CA LEU A 544 -7.12 -13.89 0.59
C LEU A 544 -5.70 -14.33 0.19
N ARG A 545 -4.88 -14.79 1.13
CA ARG A 545 -3.53 -15.25 0.83
C ARG A 545 -3.54 -16.50 -0.04
N ARG A 546 -2.62 -16.56 -0.99
CA ARG A 546 -2.42 -17.75 -1.83
C ARG A 546 -1.93 -18.93 -1.00
N ASN A 547 -2.50 -20.09 -1.22
CA ASN A 547 -2.06 -21.37 -0.66
C ASN A 547 -2.26 -22.48 -1.68
N LYS A 548 -1.48 -23.56 -1.58
CA LYS A 548 -1.57 -24.71 -2.48
C LYS A 548 -2.99 -25.30 -2.46
N GLY A 549 -3.59 -25.41 -3.63
CA GLY A 549 -4.96 -25.97 -3.77
C GLY A 549 -6.08 -25.03 -3.33
N LYS A 550 -5.80 -23.74 -3.09
CA LYS A 550 -6.81 -22.73 -2.79
C LYS A 550 -7.02 -21.83 -4.00
N GLU A 551 -8.19 -21.90 -4.61
CA GLU A 551 -8.54 -21.13 -5.81
C GLU A 551 -9.21 -19.80 -5.47
N TYR A 552 -10.05 -19.78 -4.43
CA TYR A 552 -10.78 -18.60 -3.95
C TYR A 552 -11.03 -18.70 -2.44
N LEU A 553 -11.54 -17.61 -1.87
CA LEU A 553 -12.02 -17.51 -0.49
C LEU A 553 -13.54 -17.42 -0.48
N ASN A 554 -14.24 -18.28 0.24
CA ASN A 554 -15.65 -18.11 0.53
C ASN A 554 -15.85 -17.08 1.65
N VAL A 555 -16.74 -16.13 1.43
CA VAL A 555 -17.10 -15.10 2.41
C VAL A 555 -18.59 -15.15 2.66
N LEU A 556 -18.99 -15.52 3.88
CA LEU A 556 -20.38 -15.53 4.31
C LEU A 556 -20.62 -14.32 5.21
N ASP A 557 -21.48 -13.42 4.80
CA ASP A 557 -21.81 -12.22 5.57
C ASP A 557 -23.29 -12.22 5.93
N PHE A 558 -23.59 -12.28 7.23
CA PHE A 558 -24.95 -12.34 7.76
C PHE A 558 -25.43 -10.93 8.07
N ILE A 559 -26.18 -10.37 7.11
CA ILE A 559 -26.57 -8.97 7.06
C ILE A 559 -28.02 -8.79 7.47
N GLY A 560 -28.23 -7.98 8.51
CA GLY A 560 -29.57 -7.52 8.93
C GLY A 560 -29.81 -6.05 8.57
N ASN A 561 -30.85 -5.46 9.15
CA ASN A 561 -31.28 -4.08 8.88
C ASN A 561 -30.50 -3.01 9.69
N TYR A 562 -29.21 -3.24 9.98
CA TYR A 562 -28.40 -2.25 10.67
C TYR A 562 -28.06 -1.04 9.77
N GLU A 563 -27.86 0.12 10.39
CA GLU A 563 -27.81 1.45 9.76
C GLU A 563 -26.89 1.55 8.53
N LYS A 564 -25.76 0.84 8.57
CA LYS A 564 -24.71 0.90 7.50
C LYS A 564 -24.63 -0.37 6.66
N ALA A 565 -25.64 -1.26 6.70
CA ALA A 565 -25.63 -2.54 6.00
C ALA A 565 -25.35 -2.40 4.47
N GLY A 566 -25.91 -1.38 3.83
CA GLY A 566 -25.71 -1.12 2.40
C GLY A 566 -24.27 -0.77 2.00
N ARG A 567 -23.39 -0.37 2.92
CA ARG A 567 -22.00 -0.01 2.63
C ARG A 567 -21.12 -1.19 2.22
N VAL A 568 -21.50 -2.40 2.56
CA VAL A 568 -20.74 -3.61 2.17
C VAL A 568 -20.49 -3.69 0.67
N ARG A 569 -21.45 -3.20 -0.15
CA ARG A 569 -21.31 -3.14 -1.61
C ARG A 569 -20.07 -2.30 -2.02
N CYS A 570 -19.84 -1.18 -1.34
CA CYS A 570 -18.68 -0.32 -1.58
C CYS A 570 -17.37 -0.98 -1.09
N PHE A 571 -17.39 -1.63 0.06
CA PHE A 571 -16.20 -2.29 0.61
C PHE A 571 -15.64 -3.36 -0.34
N LEU A 572 -16.53 -4.12 -0.98
CA LEU A 572 -16.17 -5.19 -1.91
C LEU A 572 -15.53 -4.69 -3.22
N THR A 573 -15.84 -3.46 -3.65
CA THR A 573 -15.24 -2.90 -4.87
C THR A 573 -13.80 -2.41 -4.64
N GLY A 574 -13.37 -2.27 -3.39
CA GLY A 574 -12.10 -1.66 -3.02
C GLY A 574 -11.96 -0.19 -3.44
N LYS A 575 -13.07 0.43 -3.87
CA LYS A 575 -13.15 1.85 -4.22
C LYS A 575 -13.88 2.59 -3.12
N ASN A 576 -13.18 3.47 -2.42
CA ASN A 576 -13.82 4.51 -1.63
C ASN A 576 -14.31 5.60 -2.58
N LYS A 577 -15.43 5.38 -3.21
CA LYS A 577 -16.06 6.40 -4.04
C LYS A 577 -16.99 7.27 -3.19
N THR A 578 -16.74 8.53 -3.29
CA THR A 578 -17.33 9.68 -2.64
C THR A 578 -18.26 10.38 -3.60
N GLY A 579 -19.50 10.64 -3.20
CA GLY A 579 -20.48 11.43 -3.95
C GLY A 579 -21.73 10.67 -4.37
N LYS A 580 -22.62 11.29 -5.15
CA LYS A 580 -23.92 10.77 -5.61
C LYS A 580 -23.90 9.38 -6.29
N GLU A 581 -22.72 8.80 -6.47
CA GLU A 581 -22.48 7.47 -7.04
C GLU A 581 -22.38 6.35 -6.00
N THR A 582 -22.81 6.56 -4.76
CA THR A 582 -22.87 5.50 -3.73
C THR A 582 -23.95 4.46 -4.00
N TYR A 583 -24.84 4.73 -4.93
CA TYR A 583 -25.80 3.77 -5.45
C TYR A 583 -25.19 3.01 -6.63
N TYR A 584 -24.65 1.83 -6.38
CA TYR A 584 -24.39 0.85 -7.43
C TYR A 584 -25.52 -0.17 -7.41
N PRO A 585 -26.35 -0.25 -8.46
CA PRO A 585 -27.09 -1.47 -8.74
C PRO A 585 -26.09 -2.63 -8.72
N ALA A 586 -26.44 -3.75 -8.12
CA ALA A 586 -25.55 -4.92 -8.00
C ALA A 586 -24.96 -5.39 -9.34
N ASP A 587 -25.64 -5.04 -10.45
CA ASP A 587 -25.29 -5.33 -11.84
C ASP A 587 -24.20 -4.39 -12.45
N LYS A 588 -23.81 -3.31 -11.76
CA LYS A 588 -22.81 -2.32 -12.23
C LYS A 588 -21.61 -2.14 -11.29
N ALA A 589 -21.51 -2.92 -10.22
CA ALA A 589 -20.41 -2.83 -9.31
C ALA A 589 -19.12 -3.39 -9.95
N ASP A 590 -18.07 -2.59 -9.95
CA ASP A 590 -16.75 -2.92 -10.50
C ASP A 590 -15.94 -3.70 -9.45
N TYR A 591 -16.29 -4.98 -9.25
CA TYR A 591 -15.57 -5.88 -8.35
C TYR A 591 -14.19 -6.27 -8.92
N PRO A 592 -13.26 -6.78 -8.08
CA PRO A 592 -12.01 -7.35 -8.57
C PRO A 592 -12.25 -8.51 -9.55
N ASP A 593 -11.32 -8.72 -10.48
CA ASP A 593 -11.40 -9.79 -11.46
C ASP A 593 -11.62 -11.16 -10.79
N GLU A 594 -12.47 -11.99 -11.40
CA GLU A 594 -12.80 -13.35 -10.92
C GLU A 594 -13.47 -13.41 -9.53
N CYS A 595 -13.78 -12.29 -8.91
CA CYS A 595 -14.59 -12.26 -7.71
C CYS A 595 -16.07 -12.45 -8.05
N PHE A 596 -16.75 -13.22 -7.23
CA PHE A 596 -18.18 -13.45 -7.32
C PHE A 596 -18.86 -12.80 -6.11
N VAL A 597 -19.95 -12.08 -6.35
CA VAL A 597 -20.73 -11.41 -5.30
C VAL A 597 -22.21 -11.70 -5.52
N ASP A 598 -22.84 -12.29 -4.51
CA ASP A 598 -24.24 -12.66 -4.51
C ASP A 598 -24.93 -12.14 -3.24
N PHE A 599 -26.08 -11.50 -3.39
CA PHE A 599 -26.90 -11.01 -2.29
C PHE A 599 -28.27 -11.69 -2.31
N ASP A 600 -28.76 -12.11 -1.12
CA ASP A 600 -30.16 -12.50 -0.94
C ASP A 600 -31.07 -11.38 -1.47
N MET A 601 -32.14 -11.74 -2.19
CA MET A 601 -33.08 -10.77 -2.77
C MET A 601 -33.64 -9.81 -1.73
N ARG A 602 -33.89 -10.28 -0.51
CA ARG A 602 -34.34 -9.44 0.60
C ARG A 602 -33.34 -8.35 1.00
N LEU A 603 -32.04 -8.60 0.81
CA LEU A 603 -31.00 -7.58 1.03
C LEU A 603 -31.02 -6.53 -0.07
N ILE A 604 -31.32 -6.90 -1.31
CA ILE A 604 -31.45 -5.95 -2.42
C ILE A 604 -32.59 -4.98 -2.14
N ASP A 605 -33.74 -5.49 -1.68
CA ASP A 605 -34.89 -4.67 -1.29
C ASP A 605 -34.55 -3.78 -0.07
N LEU A 606 -33.90 -4.33 0.96
CA LEU A 606 -33.46 -3.59 2.13
C LEU A 606 -32.50 -2.44 1.74
N PHE A 607 -31.53 -2.71 0.88
CA PHE A 607 -30.60 -1.68 0.42
C PHE A 607 -31.32 -0.59 -0.39
N ALA A 608 -32.30 -0.96 -1.23
CA ALA A 608 -33.10 0.01 -1.97
C ALA A 608 -33.95 0.91 -1.04
N GLU A 609 -34.49 0.36 0.06
CA GLU A 609 -35.19 1.16 1.08
C GLU A 609 -34.24 2.09 1.84
N MET A 610 -33.05 1.60 2.21
CA MET A 610 -32.03 2.41 2.87
C MET A 610 -31.56 3.56 1.99
N ASP A 611 -31.37 3.31 0.70
CA ASP A 611 -30.95 4.32 -0.27
C ASP A 611 -32.01 5.43 -0.44
N LYS A 612 -33.32 5.10 -0.28
CA LYS A 612 -34.43 6.08 -0.29
C LYS A 612 -34.48 6.97 0.97
N LYS A 613 -33.94 6.49 2.10
CA LYS A 613 -33.93 7.19 3.39
C LYS A 613 -32.68 8.05 3.60
N GLN A 614 -31.88 8.30 2.57
CA GLN A 614 -30.62 9.03 2.73
C GLN A 614 -30.84 10.44 3.29
N LEU A 615 -30.07 10.74 4.34
CA LEU A 615 -29.92 12.07 4.92
C LEU A 615 -29.44 13.07 3.87
N THR A 616 -29.89 14.31 3.95
CA THR A 616 -29.34 15.38 3.14
C THR A 616 -27.82 15.53 3.40
N ILE A 617 -27.08 16.09 2.45
CA ILE A 617 -25.62 16.33 2.60
C ILE A 617 -25.33 17.12 3.87
N LYS A 618 -26.16 18.13 4.16
CA LYS A 618 -26.04 18.96 5.37
C LYS A 618 -26.19 18.13 6.66
N GLU A 619 -27.16 17.22 6.71
CA GLU A 619 -27.38 16.31 7.86
C GLU A 619 -26.22 15.32 8.02
N GLN A 620 -25.67 14.79 6.92
CA GLN A 620 -24.52 13.89 6.98
C GLN A 620 -23.27 14.58 7.53
N ILE A 621 -22.95 15.79 7.06
CA ILE A 621 -21.84 16.59 7.58
C ILE A 621 -22.05 16.90 9.06
N ARG A 622 -23.27 17.26 9.46
CA ARG A 622 -23.64 17.55 10.87
C ARG A 622 -23.45 16.32 11.76
N ASN A 623 -23.91 15.16 11.33
CA ASN A 623 -23.77 13.93 12.10
C ASN A 623 -22.30 13.53 12.26
N GLU A 624 -21.48 13.70 11.21
CA GLU A 624 -20.04 13.47 11.29
C GLU A 624 -19.34 14.44 12.24
N TYR A 625 -19.72 15.72 12.24
CA TYR A 625 -19.19 16.70 13.19
C TYR A 625 -19.44 16.26 14.64
N PHE A 626 -20.67 15.90 15.00
CA PHE A 626 -21.00 15.48 16.37
C PHE A 626 -20.35 14.13 16.73
N ARG A 627 -20.26 13.19 15.78
CA ARG A 627 -19.52 11.94 15.99
C ARG A 627 -18.05 12.20 16.32
N ILE A 628 -17.43 13.12 15.59
CA ILE A 628 -16.00 13.47 15.78
C ILE A 628 -15.84 14.22 17.12
N LYS A 629 -16.74 15.12 17.45
CA LYS A 629 -16.75 15.84 18.73
C LYS A 629 -16.82 14.87 19.92
N GLU A 630 -17.71 13.87 19.85
CA GLU A 630 -17.83 12.83 20.86
C GLU A 630 -16.56 11.96 20.94
N LEU A 631 -15.99 11.59 19.80
CA LEU A 631 -14.76 10.81 19.72
C LEU A 631 -13.58 11.52 20.39
N LEU A 632 -13.44 12.84 20.16
CA LEU A 632 -12.32 13.63 20.66
C LEU A 632 -12.55 14.16 22.08
N GLY A 633 -13.79 14.20 22.56
CA GLY A 633 -14.18 14.84 23.83
C GLY A 633 -13.96 16.36 23.83
N LYS A 634 -13.79 16.99 22.68
CA LYS A 634 -13.59 18.44 22.48
C LYS A 634 -14.23 18.90 21.18
N GLN A 635 -14.38 20.21 21.02
CA GLN A 635 -14.79 20.80 19.75
C GLN A 635 -13.75 20.46 18.66
N PRO A 636 -14.15 19.83 17.54
CA PRO A 636 -13.23 19.53 16.43
C PRO A 636 -12.67 20.82 15.78
N THR A 637 -11.44 20.81 15.32
CA THR A 637 -10.87 21.83 14.42
C THR A 637 -11.15 21.46 12.96
N ARG A 638 -10.79 22.31 11.99
CA ARG A 638 -10.82 21.94 10.55
C ARG A 638 -9.92 20.74 10.29
N MET A 639 -8.79 20.76 10.98
CA MET A 639 -7.82 19.67 10.94
C MET A 639 -8.41 18.40 11.53
N ASP A 640 -9.14 18.44 12.63
CA ASP A 640 -9.82 17.28 13.20
C ASP A 640 -10.92 16.76 12.28
N LEU A 641 -11.74 17.64 11.71
CA LEU A 641 -12.78 17.25 10.73
C LEU A 641 -12.17 16.61 9.49
N PHE A 642 -11.11 17.19 8.93
CA PHE A 642 -10.38 16.57 7.81
C PHE A 642 -9.81 15.22 8.19
N THR A 643 -9.35 15.01 9.42
CA THR A 643 -8.74 13.77 9.92
C THR A 643 -9.76 12.67 10.13
N TYR A 644 -10.86 12.99 10.80
CA TYR A 644 -11.76 12.00 11.37
C TYR A 644 -13.09 11.88 10.63
N MET A 645 -13.41 12.81 9.71
CA MET A 645 -14.62 12.74 8.91
C MET A 645 -14.54 11.59 7.89
N ASP A 646 -15.63 10.85 7.76
CA ASP A 646 -15.76 9.82 6.72
C ASP A 646 -15.47 10.41 5.33
N ASP A 647 -14.75 9.66 4.46
CA ASP A 647 -14.29 10.15 3.15
C ASP A 647 -15.42 10.58 2.26
N ASP A 648 -16.49 9.81 2.26
CA ASP A 648 -17.61 10.07 1.40
C ASP A 648 -18.26 11.38 1.82
N VAL A 649 -18.41 11.58 3.15
CA VAL A 649 -18.93 12.82 3.69
C VAL A 649 -17.97 13.98 3.47
N TYR A 650 -16.66 13.77 3.64
CA TYR A 650 -15.65 14.80 3.35
C TYR A 650 -15.69 15.23 1.88
N GLN A 651 -15.74 14.29 0.93
CA GLN A 651 -15.79 14.63 -0.49
C GLN A 651 -17.12 15.30 -0.86
N MET A 652 -18.24 14.85 -0.28
CA MET A 652 -19.51 15.55 -0.42
C MET A 652 -19.40 16.98 0.09
N ALA A 653 -18.81 17.19 1.27
CA ALA A 653 -18.62 18.50 1.87
C ALA A 653 -17.76 19.43 0.99
N VAL A 654 -16.61 18.94 0.48
CA VAL A 654 -15.72 19.80 -0.33
C VAL A 654 -16.19 20.02 -1.77
N THR A 655 -17.03 19.12 -2.31
CA THR A 655 -17.59 19.24 -3.66
C THR A 655 -18.78 20.20 -3.72
N HIS A 656 -19.58 20.26 -2.64
CA HIS A 656 -20.74 21.15 -2.55
C HIS A 656 -20.34 22.44 -1.82
N SER A 657 -20.03 23.48 -2.59
CA SER A 657 -19.46 24.73 -2.08
C SER A 657 -20.30 25.40 -0.98
N ASN A 658 -21.62 25.26 -1.02
CA ASN A 658 -22.54 25.89 -0.04
C ASN A 658 -22.52 25.18 1.32
N GLU A 659 -22.26 23.86 1.32
CA GLU A 659 -22.28 23.00 2.51
C GLU A 659 -20.86 22.71 3.04
N ASN A 660 -19.84 23.37 2.46
CA ASN A 660 -18.44 23.11 2.78
C ASN A 660 -18.00 23.79 4.08
N PRO A 661 -17.88 23.08 5.20
CA PRO A 661 -17.49 23.66 6.49
C PRO A 661 -16.06 24.20 6.48
N PHE A 662 -15.18 23.68 5.62
CA PHE A 662 -13.77 24.07 5.56
C PHE A 662 -13.54 25.43 4.93
N LYS A 663 -14.53 26.00 4.22
CA LYS A 663 -14.49 27.31 3.61
C LYS A 663 -15.15 28.42 4.44
N LYS A 664 -15.95 28.04 5.45
CA LYS A 664 -16.69 28.94 6.32
C LYS A 664 -16.87 28.30 7.71
N TYR A 665 -15.78 27.89 8.31
CA TYR A 665 -15.84 27.04 9.51
C TYR A 665 -16.49 27.71 10.72
N LEU A 666 -16.15 28.97 10.98
CA LEU A 666 -16.77 29.70 12.08
C LEU A 666 -18.28 29.90 11.87
N ASN A 667 -18.72 30.17 10.64
CA ASN A 667 -20.14 30.22 10.31
C ASN A 667 -20.82 28.87 10.49
N TYR A 668 -20.13 27.78 10.13
CA TYR A 668 -20.63 26.43 10.35
C TYR A 668 -20.80 26.09 11.82
N LEU A 669 -19.85 26.51 12.68
CA LEU A 669 -19.99 26.38 14.14
C LEU A 669 -21.13 27.24 14.69
N GLU A 670 -21.34 28.44 14.14
CA GLU A 670 -22.47 29.30 14.49
C GLU A 670 -23.81 28.63 14.17
N GLU A 671 -23.95 28.03 12.98
CA GLU A 671 -25.14 27.26 12.58
C GLU A 671 -25.42 26.05 13.47
N LEU A 672 -24.38 25.45 14.06
CA LEU A 672 -24.49 24.32 14.96
C LEU A 672 -24.72 24.73 16.44
N ASP A 673 -24.68 26.02 16.75
CA ASP A 673 -24.66 26.57 18.13
C ASP A 673 -23.48 26.08 18.96
N GLU A 674 -22.30 25.97 18.29
CA GLU A 674 -21.09 25.38 18.86
C GLU A 674 -19.96 26.38 19.09
N LEU A 675 -20.17 27.69 18.81
CA LEU A 675 -19.16 28.73 19.00
C LEU A 675 -18.84 28.94 20.49
N THR A 676 -17.56 28.90 20.86
CA THR A 676 -17.09 29.36 22.17
C THR A 676 -17.18 30.89 22.27
N ASP A 677 -17.16 31.43 23.49
CA ASP A 677 -17.22 32.88 23.68
C ASP A 677 -15.98 33.59 23.13
N GLU A 678 -14.82 32.92 23.11
CA GLU A 678 -13.61 33.42 22.46
C GLU A 678 -13.77 33.45 20.94
N GLN A 679 -14.35 32.40 20.36
CA GLN A 679 -14.60 32.35 18.91
C GLN A 679 -15.63 33.38 18.46
N LYS A 680 -16.64 33.68 19.26
CA LYS A 680 -17.63 34.74 18.97
C LYS A 680 -16.97 36.09 18.77
N ARG A 681 -15.87 36.41 19.49
CA ARG A 681 -15.11 37.67 19.28
C ARG A 681 -14.42 37.70 17.91
N CYS A 682 -13.94 36.55 17.42
CA CYS A 682 -13.35 36.44 16.08
C CYS A 682 -14.38 36.24 14.97
N CYS A 683 -15.64 35.93 15.28
CA CYS A 683 -16.71 35.75 14.29
C CYS A 683 -17.35 37.06 13.82
N GLN A 684 -16.87 38.21 14.29
CA GLN A 684 -17.39 39.53 13.94
C GLN A 684 -16.27 40.45 13.41
N GLY A 685 -16.65 41.39 12.55
CA GLY A 685 -15.73 42.41 12.04
C GLY A 685 -14.50 41.85 11.30
N ILE A 686 -13.39 42.58 11.43
CA ILE A 686 -12.16 42.32 10.65
C ILE A 686 -11.53 40.96 10.90
N GLY A 687 -11.71 40.37 12.08
CA GLY A 687 -11.20 39.02 12.39
C GLY A 687 -11.88 37.94 11.57
N LYS A 688 -13.21 38.01 11.42
CA LYS A 688 -13.99 37.08 10.58
C LYS A 688 -13.56 37.19 9.11
N ASP A 689 -13.40 38.42 8.61
CA ASP A 689 -13.04 38.67 7.22
C ASP A 689 -11.61 38.18 6.95
N PHE A 690 -10.70 38.34 7.93
CA PHE A 690 -9.35 37.80 7.82
C PHE A 690 -9.32 36.28 7.76
N ILE A 691 -10.05 35.57 8.63
CA ILE A 691 -10.15 34.12 8.58
C ILE A 691 -10.79 33.67 7.26
N ASN A 692 -11.83 34.36 6.79
CA ASN A 692 -12.45 34.11 5.48
C ASN A 692 -11.43 34.24 4.33
N LEU A 693 -10.57 35.26 4.37
CA LEU A 693 -9.49 35.41 3.39
C LEU A 693 -8.56 34.19 3.41
N LEU A 694 -8.13 33.75 4.61
CA LEU A 694 -7.26 32.59 4.77
C LEU A 694 -7.91 31.30 4.24
N GLU A 695 -9.20 31.10 4.51
CA GLU A 695 -9.98 29.93 4.05
C GLU A 695 -10.15 29.89 2.53
N ASN A 696 -10.30 31.04 1.88
CA ASN A 696 -10.72 31.15 0.48
C ASN A 696 -9.68 31.74 -0.48
N THR A 697 -8.51 32.24 0.03
CA THR A 697 -7.48 32.80 -0.86
C THR A 697 -7.09 31.84 -1.96
N ASN A 698 -7.02 32.30 -3.20
CA ASN A 698 -6.69 31.44 -4.33
C ASN A 698 -5.28 30.86 -4.21
N MET A 699 -5.14 29.56 -4.43
CA MET A 699 -3.91 28.82 -4.27
C MET A 699 -3.71 27.84 -5.42
N SER A 700 -3.02 28.29 -6.47
CA SER A 700 -2.56 27.42 -7.57
C SER A 700 -1.31 26.62 -7.19
N LYS A 701 -0.51 27.17 -6.27
CA LYS A 701 0.64 26.57 -5.61
C LYS A 701 0.57 26.86 -4.10
N VAL A 702 1.20 25.99 -3.30
CA VAL A 702 1.17 26.07 -1.84
C VAL A 702 1.91 27.29 -1.26
N TYR A 703 2.55 28.10 -2.08
CA TYR A 703 3.49 29.18 -1.72
C TYR A 703 2.99 30.19 -0.69
N LYS A 704 1.68 30.47 -0.65
CA LYS A 704 1.12 31.39 0.35
C LYS A 704 1.15 30.81 1.76
N MET A 705 1.09 29.49 1.93
CA MET A 705 0.97 28.87 3.26
C MET A 705 2.20 29.10 4.14
N PRO A 706 3.45 28.85 3.70
CA PRO A 706 4.63 29.16 4.53
C PRO A 706 4.81 30.67 4.79
N VAL A 707 4.36 31.53 3.89
CA VAL A 707 4.40 33.00 4.11
C VAL A 707 3.39 33.42 5.18
N LEU A 708 2.19 32.90 5.13
CA LEU A 708 1.16 33.13 6.15
C LEU A 708 1.57 32.54 7.51
N MET A 709 2.19 31.35 7.51
CA MET A 709 2.67 30.72 8.74
C MET A 709 3.77 31.54 9.44
N ALA A 710 4.54 32.36 8.73
CA ALA A 710 5.52 33.24 9.34
C ALA A 710 4.92 34.29 10.29
N PHE A 711 3.64 34.64 10.12
CA PHE A 711 2.92 35.50 11.08
C PHE A 711 2.53 34.77 12.37
N TYR A 712 2.46 33.43 12.39
CA TYR A 712 2.18 32.65 13.58
C TYR A 712 3.41 32.60 14.50
N ASN A 713 3.25 32.92 15.76
CA ASN A 713 4.31 32.94 16.76
C ASN A 713 3.83 32.36 18.09
N HIS A 714 3.95 31.05 18.29
CA HIS A 714 3.64 30.37 19.57
C HIS A 714 2.30 30.79 20.21
N GLY A 715 1.21 30.73 19.44
CA GLY A 715 -0.13 31.06 19.91
C GLY A 715 -0.51 32.56 19.80
N ASN A 716 0.34 33.37 19.20
CA ASN A 716 0.07 34.77 18.88
C ASN A 716 0.26 35.05 17.39
N VAL A 717 -0.33 36.14 16.88
CA VAL A 717 -0.12 36.62 15.51
C VAL A 717 0.76 37.86 15.55
N ARG A 718 1.80 37.86 14.73
CA ARG A 718 2.70 39.01 14.56
C ARG A 718 2.03 40.07 13.64
N MET A 719 2.28 41.34 13.91
CA MET A 719 1.87 42.43 13.01
C MET A 719 2.79 42.57 11.81
N GLU A 720 4.05 42.23 11.93
CA GLU A 720 5.09 42.37 10.93
C GLU A 720 5.98 41.14 10.85
N VAL A 721 6.45 40.80 9.65
CA VAL A 721 7.44 39.74 9.41
C VAL A 721 8.57 40.27 8.54
N SER A 722 9.81 39.94 8.90
CA SER A 722 11.02 40.27 8.18
C SER A 722 11.32 39.29 7.04
N GLU A 723 12.20 39.64 6.12
CA GLU A 723 12.68 38.71 5.07
C GLU A 723 13.35 37.48 5.68
N ALA A 724 14.03 37.61 6.80
CA ALA A 724 14.69 36.47 7.49
C ALA A 724 13.67 35.49 8.05
N GLU A 725 12.58 35.97 8.66
CA GLU A 725 11.50 35.08 9.18
C GLU A 725 10.73 34.42 8.06
N LEU A 726 10.42 35.15 6.98
CA LEU A 726 9.80 34.56 5.79
C LEU A 726 10.68 33.47 5.19
N LEU A 727 11.98 33.72 5.08
CA LEU A 727 12.94 32.75 4.53
C LEU A 727 13.05 31.52 5.42
N ALA A 728 13.08 31.70 6.73
CA ALA A 728 13.14 30.57 7.69
C ALA A 728 11.92 29.65 7.55
N CYS A 729 10.70 30.18 7.64
CA CYS A 729 9.47 29.40 7.44
C CYS A 729 9.38 28.76 6.05
N TRP A 730 9.80 29.50 5.02
CA TRP A 730 9.83 28.99 3.65
C TRP A 730 10.77 27.80 3.49
N LYS A 731 12.00 27.92 3.99
CA LYS A 731 13.00 26.84 3.90
C LYS A 731 12.58 25.64 4.72
N GLU A 732 12.08 25.82 5.93
CA GLU A 732 11.53 24.76 6.77
C GLU A 732 10.43 23.99 6.02
N PHE A 733 9.45 24.70 5.49
CA PHE A 733 8.33 24.12 4.77
C PHE A 733 8.78 23.34 3.52
N PHE A 734 9.65 23.91 2.69
CA PHE A 734 10.09 23.29 1.44
C PHE A 734 11.24 22.30 1.61
N SER A 735 11.93 22.26 2.76
CA SER A 735 12.88 21.22 3.08
C SER A 735 12.21 19.95 3.63
N THR A 736 10.92 20.04 3.97
CA THR A 736 10.16 18.89 4.48
C THR A 736 9.80 17.95 3.33
N GLY A 737 10.30 16.72 3.38
CA GLY A 737 10.00 15.66 2.41
C GLY A 737 10.27 16.05 0.96
N THR A 738 9.26 15.89 0.10
CA THR A 738 9.33 16.22 -1.33
C THR A 738 8.69 17.57 -1.68
N ASN A 739 8.41 18.43 -0.70
CA ASN A 739 7.76 19.72 -0.91
C ASN A 739 8.55 20.64 -1.86
N TRP A 740 9.89 20.52 -1.86
CA TRP A 740 10.80 21.24 -2.76
C TRP A 740 10.45 21.07 -4.26
N LYS A 741 9.84 19.95 -4.67
CA LYS A 741 9.40 19.70 -6.05
C LYS A 741 8.33 20.70 -6.53
N ASP A 742 7.67 21.40 -5.61
CA ASP A 742 6.73 22.48 -5.95
C ASP A 742 7.40 23.78 -6.38
N LEU A 743 8.64 23.96 -5.96
CA LEU A 743 9.40 25.17 -6.30
C LEU A 743 9.80 25.18 -7.77
N GLU A 744 10.30 24.04 -8.28
CA GLU A 744 10.68 23.89 -9.68
C GLU A 744 10.46 22.46 -10.16
N LYS A 745 9.87 22.27 -11.36
CA LYS A 745 9.38 20.97 -11.81
C LYS A 745 10.47 19.98 -12.30
N GLU A 746 11.66 20.44 -12.60
CA GLU A 746 12.67 19.66 -13.34
C GLU A 746 14.06 19.71 -12.72
N ILE A 747 14.16 20.03 -11.42
CA ILE A 747 15.45 20.02 -10.70
C ILE A 747 15.58 18.78 -9.82
N THR A 748 16.83 18.37 -9.60
CA THR A 748 17.17 17.33 -8.63
C THR A 748 17.19 17.90 -7.20
N TYR A 749 17.13 17.04 -6.19
CA TYR A 749 17.26 17.44 -4.78
C TYR A 749 18.59 18.16 -4.49
N GLU A 750 19.68 17.75 -5.14
CA GLU A 750 20.99 18.38 -5.03
C GLU A 750 20.99 19.83 -5.59
N GLU A 751 20.28 20.06 -6.69
CA GLU A 751 20.13 21.39 -7.27
C GLU A 751 19.25 22.28 -6.40
N TYR A 752 18.16 21.72 -5.84
CA TYR A 752 17.34 22.43 -4.86
C TYR A 752 18.18 22.92 -3.67
N ARG A 753 19.03 22.06 -3.09
CA ARG A 753 19.90 22.43 -1.96
C ARG A 753 20.92 23.53 -2.28
N LYS A 754 21.24 23.73 -3.55
CA LYS A 754 22.16 24.79 -4.04
C LYS A 754 21.46 26.12 -4.29
N ILE A 755 20.12 26.18 -4.22
CA ILE A 755 19.39 27.43 -4.39
C ILE A 755 19.80 28.42 -3.27
N SER A 756 20.29 29.58 -3.65
CA SER A 756 20.73 30.58 -2.70
C SER A 756 19.56 31.23 -1.96
N ASP A 757 19.80 31.69 -0.75
CA ASP A 757 18.83 32.43 0.06
C ASP A 757 18.26 33.65 -0.70
N LYS A 758 19.10 34.33 -1.48
CA LYS A 758 18.70 35.44 -2.34
C LYS A 758 17.63 35.02 -3.36
N ASN A 759 17.78 33.82 -3.96
CA ASN A 759 16.81 33.31 -4.94
C ASN A 759 15.50 32.90 -4.26
N HIS A 760 15.56 32.32 -3.08
CA HIS A 760 14.36 32.03 -2.28
C HIS A 760 13.61 33.32 -1.92
N ILE A 761 14.29 34.33 -1.40
CA ILE A 761 13.69 35.61 -1.04
C ILE A 761 13.08 36.27 -2.28
N GLN A 762 13.79 36.31 -3.41
CA GLN A 762 13.25 36.84 -4.65
C GLN A 762 11.95 36.15 -5.08
N LYS A 763 11.89 34.82 -4.96
CA LYS A 763 10.69 34.02 -5.27
C LYS A 763 9.55 34.31 -4.29
N ILE A 764 9.83 34.39 -2.99
CA ILE A 764 8.87 34.78 -1.95
C ILE A 764 8.26 36.14 -2.25
N MET A 765 9.09 37.13 -2.50
CA MET A 765 8.63 38.52 -2.73
C MET A 765 7.87 38.66 -4.05
N LYS A 766 8.33 38.02 -5.13
CA LYS A 766 7.73 38.11 -6.47
C LYS A 766 6.41 37.36 -6.58
N MET A 767 6.21 36.32 -5.84
CA MET A 767 5.03 35.43 -5.99
C MET A 767 4.08 35.52 -4.78
N PRO A 768 4.27 34.80 -3.64
CA PRO A 768 3.27 34.82 -2.58
C PRO A 768 3.07 36.19 -1.93
N VAL A 769 4.12 36.93 -1.64
CA VAL A 769 4.01 38.29 -1.03
C VAL A 769 3.29 39.25 -1.97
N HIS A 770 3.69 39.32 -3.25
CA HIS A 770 3.03 40.14 -4.24
C HIS A 770 1.52 39.85 -4.35
N PHE A 771 1.16 38.57 -4.41
CA PHE A 771 -0.24 38.18 -4.52
C PHE A 771 -1.03 38.42 -3.23
N LEU A 772 -0.43 38.28 -2.04
CA LEU A 772 -1.08 38.64 -0.78
C LEU A 772 -1.34 40.15 -0.69
N LEU A 773 -0.38 40.96 -1.07
CA LEU A 773 -0.57 42.44 -1.14
C LEU A 773 -1.66 42.85 -2.14
N LYS A 774 -1.88 42.10 -3.22
CA LYS A 774 -2.89 42.37 -4.23
C LYS A 774 -4.27 41.83 -3.88
N SER A 775 -4.35 40.56 -3.44
CA SER A 775 -5.63 39.88 -3.18
C SER A 775 -6.11 40.00 -1.74
N GLY A 776 -5.28 40.44 -0.83
CA GLY A 776 -5.54 40.67 0.57
C GLY A 776 -5.17 42.10 1.02
N GLU A 777 -5.30 43.06 0.12
CA GLU A 777 -4.97 44.48 0.39
C GLU A 777 -5.73 45.09 1.56
N GLU A 778 -6.85 44.51 1.92
CA GLU A 778 -7.63 44.87 3.11
C GLU A 778 -6.91 44.54 4.43
N PHE A 779 -5.97 43.56 4.40
CA PHE A 779 -5.28 43.05 5.58
C PHE A 779 -3.77 43.23 5.51
N PHE A 780 -3.17 43.13 4.33
CA PHE A 780 -1.72 43.18 4.15
C PHE A 780 -1.24 44.47 3.55
N VAL A 781 -0.12 44.96 4.08
CA VAL A 781 0.50 46.20 3.64
C VAL A 781 2.01 46.07 3.58
N LYS A 782 2.66 46.85 2.72
CA LYS A 782 4.10 47.01 2.72
C LYS A 782 4.46 48.12 3.71
N LYS A 783 5.39 47.82 4.65
CA LYS A 783 5.84 48.74 5.68
C LYS A 783 7.37 48.83 5.66
N ASP A 784 7.91 49.99 5.95
CA ASP A 784 9.37 50.19 5.98
C ASP A 784 9.98 49.32 7.10
N GLY A 785 10.99 48.52 6.75
CA GLY A 785 11.65 47.60 7.69
C GLY A 785 11.04 46.21 7.76
N ALA A 786 9.84 45.97 7.20
CA ALA A 786 9.20 44.68 7.15
C ALA A 786 9.09 44.17 5.71
N ALA A 787 9.17 42.82 5.52
CA ALA A 787 8.93 42.20 4.23
C ALA A 787 7.43 42.16 3.88
N LEU A 788 6.61 41.94 4.91
CA LEU A 788 5.15 41.97 4.83
C LEU A 788 4.60 42.33 6.22
N ALA A 789 3.57 43.15 6.29
CA ALA A 789 2.92 43.57 7.52
C ALA A 789 1.40 43.45 7.43
N LEU A 790 0.74 43.25 8.57
CA LEU A 790 -0.69 43.45 8.70
C LEU A 790 -1.00 44.93 8.86
N ARG A 791 -2.18 45.35 8.44
CA ARG A 791 -2.67 46.69 8.63
C ARG A 791 -2.93 46.97 10.10
N ASP A 792 -2.83 48.24 10.49
CA ASP A 792 -2.98 48.71 11.88
C ASP A 792 -4.38 48.38 12.44
N GLU A 793 -5.41 48.29 11.59
CA GLU A 793 -6.76 47.82 11.99
C GLU A 793 -6.81 46.40 12.56
N MET A 794 -5.79 45.61 12.30
CA MET A 794 -5.63 44.28 12.86
C MET A 794 -5.05 44.23 14.28
N GLU A 795 -4.50 45.35 14.80
CA GLU A 795 -3.72 45.39 16.03
C GLU A 795 -4.46 44.85 17.25
N GLU A 796 -5.75 45.12 17.37
CA GLU A 796 -6.54 44.63 18.50
C GLU A 796 -6.89 43.16 18.37
N ILE A 797 -7.26 42.68 17.17
CA ILE A 797 -7.71 41.31 16.99
C ILE A 797 -6.53 40.29 17.01
N VAL A 798 -5.30 40.71 16.64
CA VAL A 798 -4.12 39.82 16.71
C VAL A 798 -3.70 39.50 18.16
N LYS A 799 -4.18 40.27 19.14
CA LYS A 799 -3.97 39.95 20.57
C LYS A 799 -4.85 38.83 21.09
N GLU A 800 -5.88 38.45 20.34
CA GLU A 800 -6.78 37.35 20.70
C GLU A 800 -6.13 36.01 20.34
N PRO A 801 -5.84 35.14 21.33
CA PRO A 801 -5.18 33.84 21.09
C PRO A 801 -5.95 32.95 20.11
N VAL A 802 -7.28 33.04 20.14
CA VAL A 802 -8.15 32.25 19.26
C VAL A 802 -7.95 32.59 17.78
N LEU A 803 -7.52 33.82 17.43
CA LEU A 803 -7.18 34.18 16.05
C LEU A 803 -5.95 33.39 15.57
N ALA A 804 -4.93 33.28 16.43
CA ALA A 804 -3.72 32.53 16.12
C ALA A 804 -4.03 31.04 15.92
N GLU A 805 -4.86 30.45 16.77
CA GLU A 805 -5.32 29.07 16.65
C GLU A 805 -6.10 28.82 15.37
N GLN A 806 -7.06 29.69 15.04
CA GLN A 806 -7.83 29.60 13.81
C GLN A 806 -6.94 29.78 12.58
N MET A 807 -6.01 30.74 12.61
CA MET A 807 -5.05 30.97 11.53
C MET A 807 -4.18 29.73 11.27
N LYS A 808 -3.61 29.15 12.31
CA LYS A 808 -2.80 27.93 12.25
C LYS A 808 -3.62 26.78 11.64
N ASP A 809 -4.79 26.50 12.19
CA ASP A 809 -5.68 25.43 11.74
C ASP A 809 -6.07 25.57 10.24
N VAL A 810 -6.38 26.78 9.78
CA VAL A 810 -6.67 27.03 8.35
C VAL A 810 -5.45 26.76 7.47
N ILE A 811 -4.27 27.27 7.85
CA ILE A 811 -3.05 27.14 7.05
C ILE A 811 -2.64 25.68 6.95
N GLU A 812 -2.63 24.95 8.07
CA GLU A 812 -2.31 23.53 8.12
C GLU A 812 -3.30 22.73 7.27
N TYR A 813 -4.60 22.92 7.46
CA TYR A 813 -5.63 22.26 6.64
C TYR A 813 -5.43 22.54 5.15
N ARG A 814 -5.20 23.77 4.74
CA ARG A 814 -5.09 24.12 3.32
C ARG A 814 -3.82 23.58 2.67
N ALA A 815 -2.70 23.58 3.38
CA ALA A 815 -1.48 22.96 2.90
C ALA A 815 -1.69 21.44 2.71
N MET A 816 -2.37 20.81 3.65
CA MET A 816 -2.69 19.39 3.64
C MET A 816 -3.61 19.02 2.48
N ASP A 817 -4.73 19.72 2.31
CA ASP A 817 -5.67 19.48 1.22
C ASP A 817 -5.01 19.73 -0.16
N TYR A 818 -4.09 20.69 -0.26
CA TYR A 818 -3.31 20.91 -1.49
C TYR A 818 -2.48 19.68 -1.87
N TYR A 819 -1.70 19.13 -0.95
CA TYR A 819 -0.85 17.96 -1.23
C TYR A 819 -1.68 16.72 -1.48
N ARG A 820 -2.79 16.53 -0.77
CA ARG A 820 -3.74 15.45 -1.02
C ARG A 820 -4.31 15.50 -2.44
N ARG A 821 -4.78 16.66 -2.90
CA ARG A 821 -5.29 16.84 -4.27
C ARG A 821 -4.21 16.56 -5.30
N ARG A 822 -3.02 17.08 -5.09
CA ARG A 822 -1.87 16.87 -5.97
C ARG A 822 -1.45 15.41 -6.05
N TYR A 823 -1.47 14.69 -4.95
CA TYR A 823 -1.24 13.25 -4.92
C TYR A 823 -2.29 12.49 -5.74
N LYS A 824 -3.58 12.82 -5.57
CA LYS A 824 -4.68 12.23 -6.35
C LYS A 824 -4.61 12.57 -7.85
N GLU A 825 -4.21 13.79 -8.20
CA GLU A 825 -3.97 14.19 -9.61
C GLU A 825 -2.79 13.45 -10.22
N LYS A 826 -1.72 13.23 -9.47
CA LYS A 826 -0.56 12.45 -9.91
C LYS A 826 -0.94 11.00 -10.17
N ILE A 827 -1.77 10.40 -9.33
CA ILE A 827 -2.33 9.06 -9.55
C ILE A 827 -3.21 9.04 -10.80
N LYS A 828 -4.13 10.02 -10.95
CA LYS A 828 -4.99 10.12 -12.15
C LYS A 828 -4.21 10.35 -13.45
N ALA A 829 -3.11 11.07 -13.40
CA ALA A 829 -2.28 11.31 -14.59
C ALA A 829 -1.41 10.09 -14.95
N LEU A 830 -1.26 9.15 -14.03
CA LEU A 830 -0.56 7.88 -14.21
C LEU A 830 -1.53 6.74 -14.65
N LEU A 831 -2.84 6.92 -14.35
CA LEU A 831 -3.93 6.10 -14.89
C LEU A 831 -4.35 6.57 -16.29
#